data_712b5d1fa84f89413d2a59430c1ec3ed
#
_entry.id   712b5d1fa84f89413d2a59430c1ec3ed
#
_cell.length_a   1.000
_cell.length_b   1.000
_cell.length_c   1.000
_cell.angle_alpha   90.00
_cell.angle_beta   90.00
_cell.angle_gamma   90.00
#
_symmetry.space_group_name_H-M   'P 1'
#
loop_
_entity.id
_entity.type
_entity.pdbx_description
1 polymer ?
#
loop_
_entity_poly.entity_id
_entity_poly.type
_entity_poly.pdbx_seq_one_letter_code
_entity_poly.pdbx_strand_id
1 'polypeptide(L)'
;MIKTLTNLRKQEKEKFVVPKGVQDVIPITAIYDDGIFQIGKDKFSKTYKFSDINYAVASREDKEAMFLEYSELLNSLDSGATTKITINNRRLNRLDFENNILIPMKGDSLDEYREEYNKILLGKATGANAIVQDKYMTISVNKKNIEDARNYFARVGADLIAHFGRLGSQCVELETDERLRIFHDFYRVGEESSFHFDIKETRKKGHSFKDYICPDSMEFEKDYFKMGDRYGRVLFLREYASYIKDSMVAKLTDLNRNLMMSIDVVPVPTDEAVREAENRLLGVETNITNWQRRQNSNNNFSATVPYDMEQQKKEMKEFLDDLTTRDQRMMFAVITFVHTADSKEQLDNDTEALLTTARKHLCQFGVLKFQQVDGLNTVMPFGVRKIDTFRTLTTESLAVFIPFRVQDIFHENGIYYGQNVISKNMIIADRKQLLNGNSFILGVSGGGKSFAAKGEIENVILSSDSDVIIIDPEREYSQLVKALGGEVIHISATSQNHINAMDMTKEYGDGANPVILKSEFIMSLCEQLIGGSNLGAKQKSIIDRCTASVYRTYQQNNYQGEVPTLQDFRAELLKQDEPEAQEIALAIELFTNGSLNTFAKHTNVDTNNRLICYDILDLGKQLMPIGMLVVLDSILNRITQNRAKGRNTFIFIDEIYLLFQHEYSANFLFTLWKRVRKYGAYATGITQNVDDLLQSHTARTMLANSEFIIMLNQASTDKFELAKLLNISDLQMSYITNVEAGHGLIKVGSALVPFANKFPKNTKLYKLMTTKPGESA
;
A
#
# COMPACT_ATOMS: atom_id res chain seq x y z
N MET A 1 44.02 -17.15 8.96
CA MET A 1 42.60 -17.51 8.65
C MET A 1 41.74 -16.98 9.79
N ILE A 2 40.72 -16.22 9.48
CA ILE A 2 39.85 -15.56 10.46
C ILE A 2 39.22 -16.59 11.38
N LYS A 3 39.31 -16.36 12.70
CA LYS A 3 38.76 -17.27 13.73
C LYS A 3 37.28 -17.50 13.56
N THR A 4 36.53 -16.44 13.24
CA THR A 4 35.10 -16.49 12.93
C THR A 4 34.82 -17.45 11.77
N LEU A 5 35.53 -17.34 10.62
CA LEU A 5 35.37 -18.23 9.48
C LEU A 5 35.72 -19.69 9.81
N THR A 6 36.76 -19.88 10.61
CA THR A 6 37.17 -21.23 11.05
C THR A 6 36.10 -21.86 11.95
N ASN A 7 35.52 -21.08 12.84
CA ASN A 7 34.43 -21.56 13.71
C ASN A 7 33.16 -21.86 12.93
N LEU A 8 32.79 -20.99 11.98
CA LEU A 8 31.65 -21.24 11.07
C LEU A 8 31.81 -22.55 10.31
N ARG A 9 32.98 -22.78 9.71
CA ARG A 9 33.30 -24.01 9.00
C ARG A 9 33.32 -25.25 9.88
N LYS A 10 33.67 -25.13 11.17
CA LYS A 10 33.63 -26.25 12.12
C LYS A 10 32.21 -26.56 12.59
N GLN A 11 31.40 -25.54 12.87
CA GLN A 11 30.02 -25.71 13.29
C GLN A 11 29.12 -26.39 12.24
N GLU A 12 29.45 -26.22 10.97
CA GLU A 12 28.68 -26.74 9.84
C GLU A 12 29.18 -28.08 9.30
N LYS A 13 30.29 -28.61 9.83
CA LYS A 13 30.78 -29.97 9.53
C LYS A 13 30.04 -31.06 10.31
N GLU A 14 28.70 -31.02 10.30
CA GLU A 14 27.92 -32.21 10.64
C GLU A 14 28.14 -33.27 9.56
N LYS A 15 28.29 -34.55 10.01
CA LYS A 15 28.38 -35.65 9.05
C LYS A 15 27.11 -35.66 8.19
N PHE A 16 27.31 -35.57 6.88
CA PHE A 16 26.19 -35.72 5.95
C PHE A 16 25.51 -37.10 6.21
N VAL A 17 24.26 -37.02 6.59
CA VAL A 17 23.40 -38.21 6.76
C VAL A 17 22.42 -38.17 5.60
N VAL A 18 22.38 -39.27 4.84
CA VAL A 18 21.40 -39.41 3.75
C VAL A 18 19.99 -39.39 4.34
N PRO A 19 19.12 -38.44 3.98
CA PRO A 19 17.75 -38.42 4.46
C PRO A 19 17.03 -39.71 4.09
N LYS A 20 16.34 -40.32 5.04
CA LYS A 20 15.55 -41.54 4.80
C LYS A 20 14.10 -41.24 4.43
N GLY A 21 13.63 -40.04 4.76
CA GLY A 21 12.29 -39.55 4.47
C GLY A 21 12.29 -38.08 4.21
N VAL A 22 11.21 -37.56 3.68
CA VAL A 22 11.04 -36.14 3.34
C VAL A 22 11.20 -35.24 4.57
N GLN A 23 10.72 -35.70 5.73
CA GLN A 23 10.85 -34.94 6.99
C GLN A 23 12.30 -34.79 7.46
N ASP A 24 13.20 -35.69 7.08
CA ASP A 24 14.63 -35.62 7.45
C ASP A 24 15.36 -34.50 6.67
N VAL A 25 14.83 -34.07 5.52
CA VAL A 25 15.39 -32.98 4.72
C VAL A 25 15.24 -31.63 5.42
N ILE A 26 14.17 -31.47 6.22
CA ILE A 26 13.82 -30.22 6.87
C ILE A 26 14.58 -30.08 8.19
N PRO A 27 15.46 -29.06 8.34
CA PRO A 27 16.40 -28.94 9.46
C PRO A 27 15.78 -28.37 10.75
N ILE A 28 14.45 -28.41 10.90
CA ILE A 28 13.77 -27.95 12.11
C ILE A 28 13.60 -29.14 13.06
N THR A 29 14.06 -29.00 14.30
CA THR A 29 13.95 -30.06 15.34
C THR A 29 12.81 -29.84 16.30
N ALA A 30 12.48 -28.57 16.60
CA ALA A 30 11.34 -28.19 17.45
C ALA A 30 10.81 -26.80 17.08
N ILE A 31 9.55 -26.56 17.42
CA ILE A 31 8.85 -25.28 17.24
C ILE A 31 8.22 -24.85 18.55
N TYR A 32 8.16 -23.54 18.78
CA TYR A 32 7.58 -22.90 19.98
C TYR A 32 6.46 -21.93 19.56
N ASP A 33 5.52 -21.68 20.46
CA ASP A 33 4.31 -20.88 20.18
C ASP A 33 4.61 -19.41 19.76
N ASP A 34 5.76 -18.90 20.16
CA ASP A 34 6.22 -17.51 19.90
C ASP A 34 7.02 -17.36 18.58
N GLY A 35 6.87 -18.27 17.66
CA GLY A 35 7.54 -18.22 16.37
C GLY A 35 9.03 -18.56 16.41
N ILE A 36 9.59 -19.02 17.52
CA ILE A 36 10.99 -19.47 17.59
C ILE A 36 11.07 -20.93 17.13
N PHE A 37 12.01 -21.21 16.22
CA PHE A 37 12.31 -22.57 15.76
C PHE A 37 13.68 -23.01 16.24
N GLN A 38 13.78 -24.24 16.73
CA GLN A 38 15.04 -24.90 17.02
C GLN A 38 15.53 -25.62 15.76
N ILE A 39 16.73 -25.27 15.30
CA ILE A 39 17.32 -25.72 14.02
C ILE A 39 18.65 -26.48 14.23
N GLY A 40 18.90 -26.92 15.41
CA GLY A 40 20.08 -27.66 15.85
C GLY A 40 20.05 -27.85 17.36
N LYS A 41 21.06 -28.50 17.93
CA LYS A 41 21.09 -28.81 19.36
C LYS A 41 20.93 -27.57 20.25
N ASP A 42 21.69 -26.52 19.94
CA ASP A 42 21.75 -25.27 20.72
C ASP A 42 21.53 -24.04 19.81
N LYS A 43 20.92 -24.25 18.64
CA LYS A 43 20.69 -23.19 17.65
C LYS A 43 19.21 -22.90 17.47
N PHE A 44 18.84 -21.64 17.64
CA PHE A 44 17.48 -21.14 17.55
C PHE A 44 17.38 -20.07 16.46
N SER A 45 16.22 -19.95 15.82
CA SER A 45 15.94 -18.93 14.82
C SER A 45 14.58 -18.29 15.01
N LYS A 46 14.48 -16.99 14.67
CA LYS A 46 13.24 -16.23 14.61
C LYS A 46 13.18 -15.45 13.32
N THR A 47 11.99 -15.30 12.74
CA THR A 47 11.78 -14.63 11.46
C THR A 47 10.90 -13.40 11.63
N TYR A 48 11.28 -12.32 10.96
CA TYR A 48 10.59 -11.04 10.89
C TYR A 48 10.17 -10.79 9.45
N LYS A 49 8.94 -10.35 9.23
CA LYS A 49 8.47 -9.91 7.91
C LYS A 49 8.59 -8.39 7.83
N PHE A 50 9.12 -7.87 6.73
CA PHE A 50 9.21 -6.44 6.53
C PHE A 50 8.61 -6.03 5.17
N SER A 51 8.02 -4.81 5.15
CA SER A 51 7.38 -4.26 3.96
C SER A 51 8.38 -3.63 3.01
N ASP A 52 8.00 -3.49 1.74
CA ASP A 52 8.77 -2.73 0.76
C ASP A 52 8.68 -1.22 1.02
N ILE A 53 9.63 -0.48 0.48
CA ILE A 53 9.64 0.98 0.41
C ILE A 53 9.78 1.43 -1.04
N ASN A 54 9.42 2.67 -1.34
CA ASN A 54 9.44 3.21 -2.71
C ASN A 54 10.84 3.61 -3.20
N TYR A 55 11.83 2.73 -3.00
CA TYR A 55 13.23 2.98 -3.37
C TYR A 55 13.41 3.29 -4.86
N ALA A 56 12.75 2.54 -5.75
CA ALA A 56 12.90 2.70 -7.20
C ALA A 56 12.46 4.07 -7.73
N VAL A 57 11.48 4.70 -7.07
CA VAL A 57 10.88 6.01 -7.47
C VAL A 57 11.29 7.17 -6.58
N ALA A 58 12.14 6.94 -5.61
CA ALA A 58 12.66 7.98 -4.72
C ALA A 58 13.58 8.96 -5.47
N SER A 59 13.72 10.18 -4.97
CA SER A 59 14.72 11.13 -5.44
C SER A 59 16.14 10.58 -5.24
N ARG A 60 17.13 11.18 -5.86
CA ARG A 60 18.53 10.77 -5.64
C ARG A 60 18.94 10.95 -4.19
N GLU A 61 18.58 12.06 -3.59
CA GLU A 61 18.89 12.39 -2.20
C GLU A 61 18.21 11.40 -1.23
N ASP A 62 16.92 11.08 -1.48
CA ASP A 62 16.19 10.09 -0.68
C ASP A 62 16.79 8.68 -0.82
N LYS A 63 17.21 8.29 -2.05
CA LYS A 63 17.89 7.01 -2.26
C LYS A 63 19.20 6.91 -1.50
N GLU A 64 19.99 7.98 -1.50
CA GLU A 64 21.23 8.06 -0.73
C GLU A 64 20.94 7.95 0.77
N ALA A 65 19.91 8.64 1.28
CA ALA A 65 19.50 8.54 2.68
C ALA A 65 18.99 7.13 3.04
N MET A 66 18.14 6.51 2.21
CA MET A 66 17.67 5.13 2.41
C MET A 66 18.83 4.12 2.38
N PHE A 67 19.80 4.32 1.50
CA PHE A 67 20.98 3.46 1.40
C PHE A 67 21.85 3.57 2.66
N LEU A 68 22.04 4.77 3.20
CA LEU A 68 22.77 4.99 4.45
C LEU A 68 22.05 4.36 5.64
N GLU A 69 20.74 4.57 5.78
CA GLU A 69 19.94 3.93 6.85
C GLU A 69 19.97 2.40 6.75
N TYR A 70 19.94 1.85 5.53
CA TYR A 70 20.08 0.41 5.34
C TYR A 70 21.48 -0.08 5.72
N SER A 71 22.51 0.70 5.44
CA SER A 71 23.88 0.42 5.86
C SER A 71 24.03 0.44 7.40
N GLU A 72 23.36 1.37 8.08
CA GLU A 72 23.30 1.40 9.54
C GLU A 72 22.58 0.18 10.12
N LEU A 73 21.47 -0.26 9.50
CA LEU A 73 20.82 -1.52 9.87
C LEU A 73 21.79 -2.70 9.77
N LEU A 74 22.53 -2.81 8.66
CA LEU A 74 23.54 -3.86 8.49
C LEU A 74 24.65 -3.76 9.54
N ASN A 75 25.10 -2.56 9.88
CA ASN A 75 26.10 -2.31 10.94
C ASN A 75 25.58 -2.67 12.35
N SER A 76 24.25 -2.64 12.57
CA SER A 76 23.68 -3.02 13.86
C SER A 76 23.62 -4.53 14.10
N LEU A 77 23.85 -5.37 13.06
CA LEU A 77 23.78 -6.82 13.16
C LEU A 77 24.81 -7.37 14.13
N ASP A 78 24.39 -8.34 14.95
CA ASP A 78 25.22 -8.98 15.96
C ASP A 78 26.23 -9.94 15.34
N SER A 79 27.51 -9.79 15.68
CA SER A 79 28.58 -10.70 15.23
C SER A 79 28.48 -12.12 15.80
N GLY A 80 27.67 -12.33 16.86
CA GLY A 80 27.37 -13.63 17.45
C GLY A 80 26.20 -14.39 16.79
N ALA A 81 25.55 -13.77 15.82
CA ALA A 81 24.39 -14.30 15.14
C ALA A 81 24.62 -14.43 13.63
N THR A 82 23.79 -15.23 12.97
CA THR A 82 23.67 -15.23 11.50
C THR A 82 22.34 -14.58 11.13
N THR A 83 22.39 -13.60 10.26
CA THR A 83 21.19 -12.94 9.71
C THR A 83 21.00 -13.38 8.28
N LYS A 84 19.79 -13.80 7.94
CA LYS A 84 19.38 -14.18 6.59
C LYS A 84 18.30 -13.23 6.10
N ILE A 85 18.56 -12.52 5.00
CA ILE A 85 17.59 -11.69 4.30
C ILE A 85 17.02 -12.55 3.16
N THR A 86 15.71 -12.72 3.12
CA THR A 86 15.04 -13.55 2.12
C THR A 86 14.00 -12.75 1.36
N ILE A 87 14.06 -12.82 0.03
CA ILE A 87 13.05 -12.31 -0.88
C ILE A 87 12.35 -13.51 -1.48
N ASN A 88 11.05 -13.61 -1.26
CA ASN A 88 10.22 -14.73 -1.69
C ASN A 88 9.18 -14.27 -2.70
N ASN A 89 9.35 -14.67 -3.96
CA ASN A 89 8.36 -14.49 -5.01
C ASN A 89 7.47 -15.73 -5.06
N ARG A 90 6.19 -15.56 -4.78
CA ARG A 90 5.19 -16.60 -4.95
C ARG A 90 4.09 -16.17 -5.90
N ARG A 91 3.62 -17.07 -6.74
CA ARG A 91 2.43 -16.81 -7.56
C ARG A 91 1.21 -16.74 -6.65
N LEU A 92 0.33 -15.77 -6.93
CA LEU A 92 -0.97 -15.69 -6.27
C LEU A 92 -1.76 -16.97 -6.61
N ASN A 93 -2.28 -17.66 -5.62
CA ASN A 93 -3.14 -18.81 -5.85
C ASN A 93 -4.43 -18.33 -6.52
N ARG A 94 -4.87 -19.07 -7.55
CA ARG A 94 -6.09 -18.74 -8.29
C ARG A 94 -7.33 -18.76 -7.40
N LEU A 95 -7.45 -19.71 -6.47
CA LEU A 95 -8.58 -19.82 -5.56
C LEU A 95 -8.61 -18.67 -4.55
N ASP A 96 -7.45 -18.29 -3.99
CA ASP A 96 -7.36 -17.12 -3.10
C ASP A 96 -7.71 -15.83 -3.84
N PHE A 97 -7.27 -15.72 -5.09
CA PHE A 97 -7.63 -14.61 -5.96
C PHE A 97 -9.15 -14.57 -6.22
N GLU A 98 -9.73 -15.69 -6.61
CA GLU A 98 -11.16 -15.78 -6.90
C GLU A 98 -12.00 -15.45 -5.66
N ASN A 99 -11.63 -15.94 -4.49
CA ASN A 99 -12.35 -15.71 -3.24
C ASN A 99 -12.23 -14.29 -2.69
N ASN A 100 -11.09 -13.61 -2.90
CA ASN A 100 -10.80 -12.32 -2.27
C ASN A 100 -11.03 -11.11 -3.20
N ILE A 101 -11.09 -11.33 -4.51
CA ILE A 101 -11.11 -10.23 -5.49
C ILE A 101 -12.34 -10.25 -6.37
N LEU A 102 -12.88 -11.43 -6.72
CA LEU A 102 -14.06 -11.52 -7.58
C LEU A 102 -15.32 -11.15 -6.79
N ILE A 103 -16.20 -10.43 -7.47
CA ILE A 103 -17.49 -10.03 -6.93
C ILE A 103 -18.47 -11.21 -7.00
N PRO A 104 -19.03 -11.66 -5.86
CA PRO A 104 -20.01 -12.76 -5.88
C PRO A 104 -21.32 -12.35 -6.57
N MET A 105 -21.94 -13.29 -7.30
CA MET A 105 -23.25 -13.11 -7.90
C MET A 105 -24.32 -13.04 -6.80
N LYS A 106 -25.27 -12.09 -6.93
CA LYS A 106 -26.35 -11.85 -5.95
C LYS A 106 -27.74 -12.29 -6.43
N GLY A 107 -27.90 -12.70 -7.70
CA GLY A 107 -29.16 -13.09 -8.29
C GLY A 107 -30.06 -11.90 -8.64
N ASP A 108 -29.51 -10.73 -8.82
CA ASP A 108 -30.23 -9.48 -9.15
C ASP A 108 -29.93 -9.01 -10.59
N SER A 109 -30.56 -7.92 -11.01
CA SER A 109 -30.39 -7.32 -12.34
C SER A 109 -28.99 -6.82 -12.65
N LEU A 110 -28.12 -6.72 -11.65
CA LEU A 110 -26.74 -6.24 -11.78
C LEU A 110 -25.73 -7.37 -12.01
N ASP A 111 -26.15 -8.62 -12.01
CA ASP A 111 -25.24 -9.77 -12.18
C ASP A 111 -24.55 -9.77 -13.56
N GLU A 112 -25.17 -9.22 -14.59
CA GLU A 112 -24.53 -9.04 -15.89
C GLU A 112 -23.28 -8.16 -15.80
N TYR A 113 -23.32 -7.08 -15.01
CA TYR A 113 -22.19 -6.20 -14.78
C TYR A 113 -21.13 -6.85 -13.89
N ARG A 114 -21.54 -7.63 -12.86
CA ARG A 114 -20.61 -8.40 -12.02
C ARG A 114 -19.83 -9.43 -12.85
N GLU A 115 -20.52 -10.15 -13.74
CA GLU A 115 -19.87 -11.12 -14.62
C GLU A 115 -18.88 -10.47 -15.57
N GLU A 116 -19.24 -9.34 -16.19
CA GLU A 116 -18.34 -8.59 -17.08
C GLU A 116 -17.12 -8.07 -16.31
N TYR A 117 -17.34 -7.49 -15.12
CA TYR A 117 -16.26 -6.99 -14.26
C TYR A 117 -15.32 -8.11 -13.83
N ASN A 118 -15.84 -9.25 -13.40
CA ASN A 118 -15.04 -10.41 -13.02
C ASN A 118 -14.21 -10.96 -14.18
N LYS A 119 -14.74 -10.98 -15.41
CA LYS A 119 -13.98 -11.34 -16.62
C LYS A 119 -12.81 -10.38 -16.85
N ILE A 120 -13.01 -9.08 -16.62
CA ILE A 120 -11.95 -8.08 -16.73
C ILE A 120 -10.87 -8.32 -15.67
N LEU A 121 -11.25 -8.54 -14.42
CA LEU A 121 -10.30 -8.82 -13.33
C LEU A 121 -9.49 -10.09 -13.60
N LEU A 122 -10.12 -11.17 -14.05
CA LEU A 122 -9.42 -12.40 -14.43
C LEU A 122 -8.46 -12.18 -15.60
N GLY A 123 -8.87 -11.41 -16.61
CA GLY A 123 -8.00 -11.04 -17.73
C GLY A 123 -6.80 -10.20 -17.28
N LYS A 124 -6.99 -9.31 -16.31
CA LYS A 124 -5.91 -8.52 -15.72
C LYS A 124 -4.98 -9.38 -14.87
N ALA A 125 -5.51 -10.31 -14.09
CA ALA A 125 -4.72 -11.22 -13.28
C ALA A 125 -3.84 -12.15 -14.11
N THR A 126 -4.36 -12.66 -15.24
CA THR A 126 -3.57 -13.49 -16.16
C THR A 126 -2.51 -12.71 -16.94
N GLY A 127 -2.74 -11.43 -17.20
CA GLY A 127 -1.78 -10.53 -17.86
C GLY A 127 -0.83 -9.80 -16.91
N ALA A 128 -1.12 -9.77 -15.62
CA ALA A 128 -0.25 -9.24 -14.58
C ALA A 128 0.83 -10.27 -14.21
N ASN A 129 1.90 -9.82 -13.58
CA ASN A 129 2.91 -10.74 -13.06
C ASN A 129 2.35 -11.69 -11.97
N ALA A 130 1.15 -11.45 -11.42
CA ALA A 130 0.47 -12.26 -10.41
C ALA A 130 1.42 -12.81 -9.32
N ILE A 131 2.50 -12.06 -9.03
CA ILE A 131 3.54 -12.42 -8.07
C ILE A 131 3.42 -11.51 -6.87
N VAL A 132 3.24 -12.12 -5.71
CA VAL A 132 3.43 -11.48 -4.42
C VAL A 132 4.88 -11.65 -4.02
N GLN A 133 5.53 -10.55 -3.67
CA GLN A 133 6.89 -10.56 -3.17
C GLN A 133 6.88 -10.28 -1.67
N ASP A 134 7.13 -11.32 -0.89
CA ASP A 134 7.30 -11.20 0.55
C ASP A 134 8.78 -11.12 0.92
N LYS A 135 9.10 -10.35 1.96
CA LYS A 135 10.47 -10.12 2.42
C LYS A 135 10.60 -10.48 3.89
N TYR A 136 11.63 -11.27 4.19
CA TYR A 136 11.86 -11.78 5.53
C TYR A 136 13.27 -11.53 5.98
N MET A 137 13.44 -11.30 7.27
CA MET A 137 14.73 -11.33 7.96
C MET A 137 14.69 -12.44 9.01
N THR A 138 15.52 -13.46 8.86
CA THR A 138 15.62 -14.57 9.81
C THR A 138 16.94 -14.47 10.54
N ILE A 139 16.88 -14.34 11.86
CA ILE A 139 18.06 -14.32 12.73
C ILE A 139 18.21 -15.67 13.40
N SER A 140 19.41 -16.21 13.41
CA SER A 140 19.74 -17.43 14.13
C SER A 140 20.90 -17.24 15.08
N VAL A 141 20.80 -17.79 16.28
CA VAL A 141 21.78 -17.64 17.36
C VAL A 141 21.95 -18.94 18.13
N ASN A 142 23.16 -19.16 18.63
CA ASN A 142 23.43 -20.28 19.54
C ASN A 142 23.17 -19.86 20.99
N LYS A 143 22.24 -20.54 21.67
CA LYS A 143 21.89 -20.30 23.09
C LYS A 143 21.74 -21.63 23.80
N LYS A 144 21.98 -21.65 25.12
CA LYS A 144 21.94 -22.87 25.92
C LYS A 144 20.54 -23.46 26.07
N ASN A 145 19.53 -22.60 26.09
CA ASN A 145 18.13 -22.97 26.26
C ASN A 145 17.20 -21.97 25.56
N ILE A 146 15.91 -22.29 25.51
CA ILE A 146 14.89 -21.49 24.84
C ILE A 146 14.67 -20.12 25.54
N GLU A 147 14.79 -20.04 26.86
CA GLU A 147 14.56 -18.79 27.59
C GLU A 147 15.65 -17.76 27.28
N ASP A 148 16.91 -18.19 27.19
CA ASP A 148 18.01 -17.34 26.75
C ASP A 148 17.80 -16.87 25.30
N ALA A 149 17.22 -17.72 24.45
CA ALA A 149 16.89 -17.37 23.08
C ALA A 149 15.74 -16.35 23.02
N ARG A 150 14.68 -16.50 23.83
CA ARG A 150 13.57 -15.55 23.95
C ARG A 150 14.05 -14.16 24.34
N ASN A 151 14.85 -14.07 25.40
CA ASN A 151 15.42 -12.81 25.85
C ASN A 151 16.28 -12.12 24.77
N TYR A 152 17.03 -12.92 24.04
CA TYR A 152 17.86 -12.41 22.93
C TYR A 152 16.96 -11.87 21.80
N PHE A 153 15.98 -12.62 21.32
CA PHE A 153 15.11 -12.22 20.21
C PHE A 153 14.20 -11.05 20.58
N ALA A 154 13.74 -10.93 21.82
CA ALA A 154 12.96 -9.78 22.27
C ALA A 154 13.76 -8.47 22.15
N ARG A 155 15.05 -8.47 22.54
CA ARG A 155 15.93 -7.30 22.39
C ARG A 155 16.21 -6.98 20.92
N VAL A 156 16.67 -7.97 20.17
CA VAL A 156 17.07 -7.79 18.77
C VAL A 156 15.86 -7.45 17.90
N GLY A 157 14.69 -8.02 18.20
CA GLY A 157 13.44 -7.69 17.49
C GLY A 157 13.04 -6.23 17.66
N ALA A 158 13.13 -5.69 18.90
CA ALA A 158 12.85 -4.27 19.15
C ALA A 158 13.80 -3.34 18.37
N ASP A 159 15.10 -3.65 18.35
CA ASP A 159 16.10 -2.90 17.61
C ASP A 159 15.83 -2.95 16.08
N LEU A 160 15.51 -4.12 15.54
CA LEU A 160 15.17 -4.28 14.13
C LEU A 160 13.92 -3.48 13.74
N ILE A 161 12.85 -3.57 14.51
CA ILE A 161 11.60 -2.83 14.25
C ILE A 161 11.88 -1.33 14.21
N ALA A 162 12.74 -0.83 15.11
CA ALA A 162 13.14 0.57 15.12
C ALA A 162 13.95 0.97 13.87
N HIS A 163 14.91 0.14 13.43
CA HIS A 163 15.70 0.40 12.22
C HIS A 163 14.83 0.38 10.95
N PHE A 164 13.98 -0.63 10.79
CA PHE A 164 13.04 -0.67 9.66
C PHE A 164 12.05 0.50 9.69
N GLY A 165 11.60 0.92 10.88
CA GLY A 165 10.75 2.10 11.04
C GLY A 165 11.41 3.39 10.51
N ARG A 166 12.72 3.59 10.75
CA ARG A 166 13.48 4.73 10.19
C ARG A 166 13.58 4.68 8.67
N LEU A 167 13.70 3.48 8.10
CA LEU A 167 13.64 3.26 6.64
C LEU A 167 12.25 3.52 6.04
N GLY A 168 11.20 3.69 6.86
CA GLY A 168 9.82 3.77 6.40
C GLY A 168 9.20 2.42 6.06
N SER A 169 9.83 1.31 6.48
CA SER A 169 9.34 -0.06 6.33
C SER A 169 8.68 -0.54 7.63
N GLN A 170 7.54 -1.21 7.51
CA GLN A 170 6.94 -1.92 8.64
C GLN A 170 7.64 -3.26 8.83
N CYS A 171 8.03 -3.56 10.06
CA CYS A 171 8.64 -4.83 10.44
C CYS A 171 7.83 -5.47 11.55
N VAL A 172 7.42 -6.73 11.35
CA VAL A 172 6.62 -7.50 12.31
C VAL A 172 7.26 -8.85 12.58
N GLU A 173 7.15 -9.31 13.82
CA GLU A 173 7.55 -10.67 14.20
C GLU A 173 6.54 -11.66 13.66
N LEU A 174 7.00 -12.77 13.08
CA LEU A 174 6.11 -13.84 12.64
C LEU A 174 5.87 -14.85 13.76
N GLU A 175 4.62 -15.25 13.91
CA GLU A 175 4.22 -16.36 14.77
C GLU A 175 4.51 -17.73 14.12
N THR A 176 4.24 -18.79 14.83
CA THR A 176 4.64 -20.14 14.41
C THR A 176 3.89 -20.61 13.16
N ASP A 177 2.59 -20.38 13.10
CA ASP A 177 1.75 -20.72 11.96
C ASP A 177 2.12 -19.89 10.72
N GLU A 178 2.38 -18.59 10.87
CA GLU A 178 2.84 -17.72 9.78
C GLU A 178 4.20 -18.16 9.22
N ARG A 179 5.14 -18.58 10.09
CA ARG A 179 6.43 -19.12 9.64
C ARG A 179 6.29 -20.46 8.94
N LEU A 180 5.44 -21.36 9.46
CA LEU A 180 5.18 -22.65 8.82
C LEU A 180 4.51 -22.50 7.47
N ARG A 181 3.63 -21.50 7.32
CA ARG A 181 2.97 -21.18 6.05
C ARG A 181 3.96 -20.84 4.95
N ILE A 182 5.07 -20.14 5.25
CA ILE A 182 6.12 -19.88 4.24
C ILE A 182 6.65 -21.17 3.62
N PHE A 183 6.87 -22.19 4.46
CA PHE A 183 7.38 -23.49 4.01
C PHE A 183 6.30 -24.30 3.32
N HIS A 184 5.09 -24.31 3.85
CA HIS A 184 3.95 -24.96 3.22
C HIS A 184 3.73 -24.44 1.81
N ASP A 185 3.62 -23.13 1.63
CA ASP A 185 3.36 -22.49 0.33
C ASP A 185 4.50 -22.73 -0.68
N PHE A 186 5.73 -22.93 -0.20
CA PHE A 186 6.85 -23.28 -1.06
C PHE A 186 6.85 -24.75 -1.48
N TYR A 187 6.62 -25.68 -0.54
CA TYR A 187 6.70 -27.10 -0.78
C TYR A 187 5.41 -27.71 -1.35
N ARG A 188 4.24 -27.11 -1.06
CA ARG A 188 2.90 -27.54 -1.47
C ARG A 188 2.20 -26.50 -2.32
N VAL A 189 2.86 -26.08 -3.40
CA VAL A 189 2.31 -25.08 -4.34
C VAL A 189 0.99 -25.58 -4.93
N GLY A 190 -0.08 -24.77 -4.79
CA GLY A 190 -1.45 -25.10 -5.21
C GLY A 190 -2.35 -25.58 -4.08
N GLU A 191 -1.80 -25.81 -2.88
CA GLU A 191 -2.54 -26.23 -1.69
C GLU A 191 -2.58 -25.14 -0.60
N GLU A 192 -2.25 -23.89 -0.94
CA GLU A 192 -2.09 -22.77 0.00
C GLU A 192 -3.35 -22.51 0.83
N SER A 193 -4.54 -22.73 0.24
CA SER A 193 -5.83 -22.57 0.90
C SER A 193 -6.14 -23.68 1.92
N SER A 194 -5.46 -24.82 1.83
CA SER A 194 -5.64 -25.96 2.75
C SER A 194 -4.84 -25.82 4.04
N PHE A 195 -3.92 -24.86 4.12
CA PHE A 195 -3.07 -24.70 5.29
C PHE A 195 -3.86 -24.21 6.50
N HIS A 196 -3.94 -25.06 7.48
CA HIS A 196 -4.46 -24.74 8.81
C HIS A 196 -3.60 -25.43 9.86
N PHE A 197 -2.93 -24.66 10.70
CA PHE A 197 -2.03 -25.18 11.73
C PHE A 197 -2.40 -24.61 13.10
N ASP A 198 -2.61 -25.49 14.06
CA ASP A 198 -2.71 -25.17 15.49
C ASP A 198 -1.77 -26.11 16.27
N ILE A 199 -0.81 -25.52 16.99
CA ILE A 199 0.23 -26.26 17.70
C ILE A 199 -0.35 -27.13 18.81
N LYS A 200 -1.42 -26.68 19.50
CA LYS A 200 -2.06 -27.43 20.61
C LYS A 200 -2.85 -28.59 20.06
N GLU A 201 -3.60 -28.41 19.00
CA GLU A 201 -4.36 -29.45 18.34
C GLU A 201 -3.44 -30.50 17.72
N THR A 202 -2.37 -30.06 17.04
CA THR A 202 -1.35 -30.93 16.43
C THR A 202 -0.70 -31.85 17.48
N ARG A 203 -0.26 -31.28 18.61
CA ARG A 203 0.32 -32.05 19.72
C ARG A 203 -0.68 -33.07 20.32
N LYS A 204 -1.95 -32.65 20.47
CA LYS A 204 -3.01 -33.52 21.00
C LYS A 204 -3.31 -34.72 20.09
N LYS A 205 -3.23 -34.50 18.76
CA LYS A 205 -3.43 -35.54 17.74
C LYS A 205 -2.19 -36.43 17.55
N GLY A 206 -1.04 -36.09 18.14
CA GLY A 206 0.23 -36.80 17.96
C GLY A 206 0.87 -36.64 16.58
N HIS A 207 0.46 -35.64 15.81
CA HIS A 207 1.04 -35.30 14.51
C HIS A 207 2.33 -34.49 14.66
N SER A 208 3.22 -34.63 13.67
CA SER A 208 4.39 -33.75 13.54
C SER A 208 4.01 -32.45 12.80
N PHE A 209 4.55 -31.33 13.24
CA PHE A 209 4.41 -30.08 12.45
C PHE A 209 4.96 -30.22 11.02
N LYS A 210 5.88 -31.15 10.80
CA LYS A 210 6.44 -31.45 9.48
C LYS A 210 5.42 -32.05 8.52
N ASP A 211 4.38 -32.71 9.03
CA ASP A 211 3.29 -33.26 8.22
C ASP A 211 2.52 -32.17 7.47
N TYR A 212 2.50 -30.94 8.02
CA TYR A 212 1.82 -29.80 7.42
C TYR A 212 2.64 -29.09 6.35
N ILE A 213 3.97 -29.25 6.34
CA ILE A 213 4.86 -28.48 5.45
C ILE A 213 5.60 -29.35 4.42
N CYS A 214 5.78 -30.66 4.69
CA CYS A 214 6.52 -31.52 3.78
C CYS A 214 5.72 -31.82 2.51
N PRO A 215 6.34 -31.84 1.32
CA PRO A 215 5.72 -32.38 0.12
C PRO A 215 5.62 -33.92 0.20
N ASP A 216 4.87 -34.52 -0.69
CA ASP A 216 4.65 -35.97 -0.69
C ASP A 216 5.92 -36.76 -1.06
N SER A 217 6.79 -36.20 -1.88
CA SER A 217 8.06 -36.80 -2.28
C SER A 217 9.14 -35.75 -2.54
N MET A 218 10.40 -36.12 -2.32
CA MET A 218 11.58 -35.35 -2.71
C MET A 218 12.62 -36.27 -3.34
N GLU A 219 13.10 -35.88 -4.53
CA GLU A 219 14.19 -36.56 -5.24
C GLU A 219 15.29 -35.54 -5.51
N PHE A 220 16.54 -35.88 -5.20
CA PHE A 220 17.69 -34.99 -5.41
C PHE A 220 18.64 -35.55 -6.43
N GLU A 221 18.79 -34.84 -7.52
CA GLU A 221 19.65 -35.16 -8.63
C GLU A 221 20.95 -34.36 -8.60
N LYS A 222 21.81 -34.56 -9.60
CA LYS A 222 23.12 -33.90 -9.69
C LYS A 222 23.05 -32.38 -9.62
N ASP A 223 22.10 -31.75 -10.33
CA ASP A 223 22.00 -30.30 -10.54
C ASP A 223 20.60 -29.74 -10.45
N TYR A 224 19.64 -30.55 -10.03
CA TYR A 224 18.27 -30.17 -9.73
C TYR A 224 17.67 -31.10 -8.66
N PHE A 225 16.51 -30.75 -8.18
CA PHE A 225 15.69 -31.62 -7.33
C PHE A 225 14.24 -31.65 -7.84
N LYS A 226 13.49 -32.67 -7.43
CA LYS A 226 12.08 -32.81 -7.67
C LYS A 226 11.34 -32.87 -6.35
N MET A 227 10.22 -32.16 -6.22
CA MET A 227 9.33 -32.20 -5.07
C MET A 227 7.88 -32.33 -5.57
N GLY A 228 7.25 -33.47 -5.24
CA GLY A 228 6.01 -33.85 -5.90
C GLY A 228 6.20 -33.90 -7.43
N ASP A 229 5.35 -33.17 -8.16
CA ASP A 229 5.40 -33.04 -9.61
C ASP A 229 6.26 -31.87 -10.11
N ARG A 230 6.84 -31.06 -9.21
CA ARG A 230 7.58 -29.85 -9.56
C ARG A 230 9.10 -30.08 -9.55
N TYR A 231 9.78 -29.35 -10.39
CA TYR A 231 11.23 -29.33 -10.49
C TYR A 231 11.79 -28.07 -9.84
N GLY A 232 12.92 -28.19 -9.15
CA GLY A 232 13.60 -27.06 -8.54
C GLY A 232 15.11 -27.09 -8.74
N ARG A 233 15.75 -25.94 -8.69
CA ARG A 233 17.20 -25.81 -8.84
C ARG A 233 17.72 -24.70 -7.94
N VAL A 234 18.85 -24.99 -7.28
CA VAL A 234 19.55 -24.01 -6.45
C VAL A 234 20.78 -23.49 -7.18
N LEU A 235 20.90 -22.15 -7.17
CA LEU A 235 22.05 -21.40 -7.68
C LEU A 235 22.71 -20.64 -6.52
N PHE A 236 23.99 -20.32 -6.69
CA PHE A 236 24.76 -19.51 -5.74
C PHE A 236 25.60 -18.47 -6.47
N LEU A 237 25.89 -17.34 -5.82
CA LEU A 237 26.75 -16.30 -6.36
C LEU A 237 28.21 -16.80 -6.38
N ARG A 238 28.76 -16.96 -7.56
CA ARG A 238 30.12 -17.44 -7.79
C ARG A 238 31.12 -16.29 -7.83
N GLU A 239 30.84 -15.28 -8.64
CA GLU A 239 31.71 -14.13 -8.84
C GLU A 239 30.87 -12.87 -9.08
N TYR A 240 31.42 -11.72 -8.74
CA TYR A 240 30.84 -10.40 -9.03
C TYR A 240 31.96 -9.39 -9.31
N ALA A 241 31.64 -8.37 -10.13
CA ALA A 241 32.57 -7.30 -10.41
C ALA A 241 32.72 -6.34 -9.22
N SER A 242 33.79 -5.57 -9.20
CA SER A 242 34.03 -4.53 -8.18
C SER A 242 32.95 -3.43 -8.16
N TYR A 243 32.17 -3.31 -9.22
CA TYR A 243 31.06 -2.37 -9.33
C TYR A 243 29.77 -3.10 -9.69
N ILE A 244 28.80 -3.10 -8.78
CA ILE A 244 27.45 -3.64 -8.96
C ILE A 244 26.44 -2.50 -8.74
N LYS A 245 25.37 -2.49 -9.55
CA LYS A 245 24.27 -1.52 -9.36
C LYS A 245 23.27 -2.03 -8.32
N ASP A 246 22.76 -1.14 -7.48
CA ASP A 246 21.70 -1.38 -6.49
C ASP A 246 20.41 -1.97 -7.09
N SER A 247 20.16 -1.73 -8.38
CA SER A 247 19.03 -2.31 -9.12
C SER A 247 19.15 -3.81 -9.45
N MET A 248 20.29 -4.43 -9.16
CA MET A 248 20.55 -5.84 -9.53
C MET A 248 19.60 -6.81 -8.85
N VAL A 249 19.41 -6.70 -7.54
CA VAL A 249 18.49 -7.56 -6.78
C VAL A 249 17.06 -7.42 -7.31
N ALA A 250 16.60 -6.19 -7.50
CA ALA A 250 15.28 -5.91 -8.05
C ALA A 250 15.09 -6.56 -9.45
N LYS A 251 16.10 -6.51 -10.32
CA LYS A 251 16.03 -7.11 -11.66
C LYS A 251 16.07 -8.63 -11.65
N LEU A 252 16.80 -9.25 -10.73
CA LEU A 252 16.84 -10.71 -10.58
C LEU A 252 15.54 -11.25 -9.97
N THR A 253 14.93 -10.51 -9.06
CA THR A 253 13.69 -10.90 -8.41
C THR A 253 12.42 -10.43 -9.12
N ASP A 254 12.54 -9.66 -10.23
CA ASP A 254 11.41 -9.17 -11.04
C ASP A 254 10.90 -10.22 -12.07
N LEU A 255 11.38 -11.43 -12.00
CA LEU A 255 10.98 -12.49 -12.91
C LEU A 255 9.64 -13.10 -12.49
N ASN A 256 8.71 -13.27 -13.44
CA ASN A 256 7.38 -13.86 -13.20
C ASN A 256 7.48 -15.37 -12.93
N ARG A 257 8.06 -15.75 -11.79
CA ARG A 257 8.36 -17.14 -11.39
C ARG A 257 8.32 -17.30 -9.90
N ASN A 258 8.06 -18.51 -9.44
CA ASN A 258 8.30 -18.88 -8.06
C ASN A 258 9.83 -18.93 -7.84
N LEU A 259 10.33 -17.99 -7.08
CA LEU A 259 11.74 -17.76 -6.84
C LEU A 259 11.94 -17.32 -5.39
N MET A 260 12.92 -17.89 -4.73
CA MET A 260 13.38 -17.40 -3.43
C MET A 260 14.86 -17.06 -3.53
N MET A 261 15.23 -15.84 -3.13
CA MET A 261 16.59 -15.37 -2.99
C MET A 261 16.92 -15.18 -1.52
N SER A 262 18.05 -15.69 -1.07
CA SER A 262 18.54 -15.47 0.28
C SER A 262 19.96 -14.95 0.33
N ILE A 263 20.20 -14.02 1.24
CA ILE A 263 21.50 -13.44 1.56
C ILE A 263 21.78 -13.75 3.02
N ASP A 264 22.65 -14.71 3.28
CA ASP A 264 23.15 -15.02 4.61
C ASP A 264 24.29 -14.07 4.96
N VAL A 265 24.19 -13.39 6.08
CA VAL A 265 25.15 -12.39 6.55
C VAL A 265 25.69 -12.78 7.91
N VAL A 266 27.00 -12.80 8.02
CA VAL A 266 27.69 -13.01 9.31
C VAL A 266 28.68 -11.86 9.53
N PRO A 267 28.36 -10.91 10.42
CA PRO A 267 29.28 -9.83 10.76
C PRO A 267 30.55 -10.39 11.46
N VAL A 268 31.71 -9.87 11.11
CA VAL A 268 32.98 -10.20 11.76
C VAL A 268 33.25 -9.19 12.88
N PRO A 269 33.71 -9.63 14.07
CA PRO A 269 34.12 -8.68 15.11
C PRO A 269 35.19 -7.71 14.59
N THR A 270 35.06 -6.43 14.90
CA THR A 270 35.89 -5.36 14.32
C THR A 270 37.38 -5.57 14.56
N ASP A 271 37.76 -6.03 15.76
CA ASP A 271 39.16 -6.31 16.13
C ASP A 271 39.75 -7.47 15.30
N GLU A 272 38.94 -8.48 14.97
CA GLU A 272 39.33 -9.58 14.13
C GLU A 272 39.42 -9.15 12.65
N ALA A 273 38.49 -8.31 12.18
CA ALA A 273 38.46 -7.79 10.83
C ALA A 273 39.67 -6.89 10.53
N VAL A 274 39.98 -5.93 11.40
CA VAL A 274 41.12 -5.04 11.24
C VAL A 274 42.44 -5.83 11.23
N ARG A 275 42.62 -6.75 12.17
CA ARG A 275 43.82 -7.61 12.22
C ARG A 275 44.01 -8.45 10.95
N GLU A 276 42.95 -8.98 10.38
CA GLU A 276 43.01 -9.75 9.13
C GLU A 276 43.34 -8.83 7.94
N ALA A 277 42.77 -7.63 7.87
CA ALA A 277 43.07 -6.64 6.83
C ALA A 277 44.56 -6.20 6.90
N GLU A 278 45.10 -5.92 8.10
CA GLU A 278 46.50 -5.63 8.33
C GLU A 278 47.41 -6.77 7.89
N ASN A 279 47.08 -8.01 8.27
CA ASN A 279 47.86 -9.20 7.86
C ASN A 279 47.86 -9.41 6.34
N ARG A 280 46.76 -9.16 5.68
CA ARG A 280 46.68 -9.24 4.20
C ARG A 280 47.48 -8.14 3.54
N LEU A 281 47.39 -6.92 4.02
CA LEU A 281 48.20 -5.79 3.55
C LEU A 281 49.69 -6.09 3.68
N LEU A 282 50.13 -6.56 4.87
CA LEU A 282 51.52 -6.94 5.14
C LEU A 282 51.97 -8.08 4.21
N GLY A 283 51.09 -9.04 3.90
CA GLY A 283 51.37 -10.12 2.93
C GLY A 283 51.65 -9.58 1.53
N VAL A 284 50.80 -8.64 1.06
CA VAL A 284 50.98 -8.00 -0.26
C VAL A 284 52.29 -7.18 -0.31
N GLU A 285 52.57 -6.40 0.73
CA GLU A 285 53.82 -5.62 0.84
C GLU A 285 55.04 -6.51 0.87
N THR A 286 54.99 -7.65 1.57
CA THR A 286 56.04 -8.66 1.58
C THR A 286 56.27 -9.24 0.20
N ASN A 287 55.20 -9.55 -0.56
CA ASN A 287 55.28 -10.04 -1.90
C ASN A 287 55.93 -9.01 -2.85
N ILE A 288 55.56 -7.74 -2.76
CA ILE A 288 56.19 -6.64 -3.52
C ILE A 288 57.66 -6.53 -3.19
N THR A 289 58.01 -6.54 -1.89
CA THR A 289 59.42 -6.48 -1.43
C THR A 289 60.22 -7.68 -1.96
N ASN A 290 59.71 -8.89 -1.88
CA ASN A 290 60.34 -10.08 -2.42
C ASN A 290 60.50 -10.02 -3.93
N TRP A 291 59.53 -9.50 -4.66
CA TRP A 291 59.63 -9.27 -6.08
C TRP A 291 60.74 -8.27 -6.42
N GLN A 292 60.78 -7.14 -5.74
CA GLN A 292 61.86 -6.12 -5.89
C GLN A 292 63.24 -6.70 -5.61
N ARG A 293 63.38 -7.47 -4.51
CA ARG A 293 64.66 -8.16 -4.21
C ARG A 293 65.10 -9.10 -5.31
N ARG A 294 64.18 -9.86 -5.91
CA ARG A 294 64.46 -10.74 -7.07
C ARG A 294 64.91 -9.94 -8.29
N GLN A 295 64.26 -8.81 -8.62
CA GLN A 295 64.68 -7.95 -9.72
C GLN A 295 66.09 -7.35 -9.48
N ASN A 296 66.35 -6.90 -8.29
CA ASN A 296 67.68 -6.36 -7.91
C ASN A 296 68.74 -7.44 -8.01
N SER A 297 68.49 -8.68 -7.60
CA SER A 297 69.45 -9.78 -7.73
C SER A 297 69.71 -10.18 -9.18
N ASN A 298 68.77 -9.89 -10.09
CA ASN A 298 68.90 -10.07 -11.53
C ASN A 298 69.48 -8.84 -12.28
N ASN A 299 70.06 -7.86 -11.52
CA ASN A 299 70.57 -6.59 -12.02
C ASN A 299 69.57 -5.70 -12.77
N ASN A 300 68.30 -5.87 -12.51
CA ASN A 300 67.21 -5.08 -13.11
C ASN A 300 66.71 -4.02 -12.13
N PHE A 301 67.50 -3.01 -11.85
CA PHE A 301 67.25 -1.98 -10.83
C PHE A 301 66.15 -0.95 -11.24
N SER A 302 65.78 -0.91 -12.53
CA SER A 302 64.76 -0.02 -13.05
C SER A 302 63.37 -0.69 -13.23
N ALA A 303 63.23 -1.95 -12.79
CA ALA A 303 61.97 -2.66 -12.91
C ALA A 303 60.90 -2.00 -12.02
N THR A 304 59.81 -1.55 -12.63
CA THR A 304 58.61 -1.06 -11.93
C THR A 304 57.81 -2.23 -11.41
N VAL A 305 57.23 -2.05 -10.24
CA VAL A 305 56.34 -3.05 -9.61
C VAL A 305 55.19 -3.39 -10.64
N PRO A 306 54.85 -4.65 -10.83
CA PRO A 306 53.72 -5.02 -11.68
C PRO A 306 52.43 -4.32 -11.23
N TYR A 307 51.67 -3.82 -12.20
CA TYR A 307 50.40 -3.09 -11.95
C TYR A 307 49.47 -3.86 -11.01
N ASP A 308 49.34 -5.17 -11.21
CA ASP A 308 48.48 -6.02 -10.40
C ASP A 308 48.85 -6.01 -8.90
N MET A 309 50.14 -5.98 -8.58
CA MET A 309 50.61 -5.93 -7.19
C MET A 309 50.40 -4.55 -6.56
N GLU A 310 50.60 -3.47 -7.32
CA GLU A 310 50.28 -2.11 -6.85
C GLU A 310 48.77 -1.94 -6.64
N GLN A 311 47.95 -2.45 -7.56
CA GLN A 311 46.52 -2.41 -7.45
C GLN A 311 46.04 -3.19 -6.22
N GLN A 312 46.56 -4.41 -5.99
CA GLN A 312 46.23 -5.20 -4.79
C GLN A 312 46.61 -4.46 -3.49
N LYS A 313 47.77 -3.79 -3.45
CA LYS A 313 48.21 -3.01 -2.30
C LYS A 313 47.24 -1.85 -2.06
N LYS A 314 46.83 -1.13 -3.08
CA LYS A 314 45.88 -0.03 -3.02
C LYS A 314 44.54 -0.50 -2.49
N GLU A 315 43.98 -1.56 -3.02
CA GLU A 315 42.72 -2.16 -2.63
C GLU A 315 42.73 -2.62 -1.16
N MET A 316 43.82 -3.25 -0.72
CA MET A 316 43.95 -3.68 0.68
C MET A 316 44.10 -2.50 1.67
N LYS A 317 44.72 -1.43 1.22
CA LYS A 317 44.83 -0.21 2.02
C LYS A 317 43.49 0.51 2.14
N GLU A 318 42.77 0.66 1.02
CA GLU A 318 41.40 1.21 1.01
C GLU A 318 40.47 0.38 1.89
N PHE A 319 40.54 -0.95 1.82
CA PHE A 319 39.77 -1.85 2.67
C PHE A 319 40.08 -1.67 4.17
N LEU A 320 41.36 -1.47 4.55
CA LEU A 320 41.74 -1.18 5.92
C LEU A 320 41.24 0.19 6.37
N ASP A 321 41.34 1.21 5.52
CA ASP A 321 40.84 2.56 5.78
C ASP A 321 39.33 2.55 5.96
N ASP A 322 38.58 1.76 5.17
CA ASP A 322 37.11 1.58 5.31
C ASP A 322 36.74 1.03 6.69
N LEU A 323 37.49 0.03 7.19
CA LEU A 323 37.23 -0.59 8.50
C LEU A 323 37.64 0.29 9.70
N THR A 324 38.61 1.21 9.52
CA THR A 324 39.17 1.99 10.62
C THR A 324 38.68 3.42 10.69
N THR A 325 38.31 4.02 9.56
CA THR A 325 37.96 5.46 9.47
C THR A 325 36.56 5.75 8.93
N ARG A 326 35.95 4.82 8.20
CA ARG A 326 34.65 5.04 7.52
C ARG A 326 33.48 4.30 8.13
N ASP A 327 33.59 3.79 9.33
CA ASP A 327 32.57 3.01 10.06
C ASP A 327 31.98 1.82 9.27
N GLN A 328 32.82 1.24 8.39
CA GLN A 328 32.43 0.04 7.64
C GLN A 328 32.75 -1.21 8.48
N ARG A 329 31.90 -2.23 8.37
CA ARG A 329 32.16 -3.54 8.98
C ARG A 329 32.51 -4.57 7.92
N MET A 330 33.33 -5.53 8.29
CA MET A 330 33.59 -6.71 7.46
C MET A 330 32.52 -7.75 7.72
N MET A 331 31.94 -8.28 6.66
CA MET A 331 30.89 -9.31 6.71
C MET A 331 31.20 -10.45 5.77
N PHE A 332 30.87 -11.67 6.21
CA PHE A 332 30.80 -12.81 5.30
C PHE A 332 29.37 -12.95 4.78
N ALA A 333 29.22 -13.04 3.47
CA ALA A 333 27.94 -13.24 2.84
C ALA A 333 27.90 -14.50 1.97
N VAL A 334 26.77 -15.21 1.99
CA VAL A 334 26.45 -16.28 1.06
C VAL A 334 25.15 -15.92 0.38
N ILE A 335 25.16 -15.80 -0.95
CA ILE A 335 23.99 -15.41 -1.74
C ILE A 335 23.54 -16.59 -2.56
N THR A 336 22.31 -16.99 -2.37
CA THR A 336 21.72 -18.18 -2.98
C THR A 336 20.33 -17.88 -3.55
N PHE A 337 19.97 -18.66 -4.58
CA PHE A 337 18.65 -18.66 -5.19
C PHE A 337 18.10 -20.07 -5.29
N VAL A 338 16.79 -20.20 -5.14
CA VAL A 338 16.05 -21.37 -5.60
C VAL A 338 14.92 -20.91 -6.50
N HIS A 339 14.72 -21.57 -7.61
CA HIS A 339 13.54 -21.39 -8.44
C HIS A 339 12.91 -22.73 -8.78
N THR A 340 11.60 -22.72 -9.03
CA THR A 340 10.83 -23.93 -9.32
C THR A 340 10.05 -23.77 -10.61
N ALA A 341 9.82 -24.89 -11.32
CA ALA A 341 9.07 -24.95 -12.55
C ALA A 341 8.23 -26.23 -12.62
N ASP A 342 7.23 -26.22 -13.50
CA ASP A 342 6.31 -27.36 -13.68
C ASP A 342 6.92 -28.47 -14.57
N SER A 343 7.98 -28.18 -15.33
CA SER A 343 8.71 -29.14 -16.12
C SER A 343 10.22 -28.91 -16.09
N LYS A 344 10.99 -29.96 -16.41
CA LYS A 344 12.45 -29.88 -16.47
C LYS A 344 12.93 -28.93 -17.56
N GLU A 345 12.27 -28.93 -18.72
CA GLU A 345 12.57 -28.03 -19.84
C GLU A 345 12.36 -26.56 -19.45
N GLN A 346 11.24 -26.25 -18.78
CA GLN A 346 10.98 -24.91 -18.26
C GLN A 346 12.02 -24.52 -17.21
N LEU A 347 12.40 -25.44 -16.31
CA LEU A 347 13.45 -25.20 -15.32
C LEU A 347 14.78 -24.80 -15.98
N ASP A 348 15.19 -25.50 -17.04
CA ASP A 348 16.41 -25.20 -17.77
C ASP A 348 16.36 -23.85 -18.47
N ASN A 349 15.27 -23.53 -19.15
CA ASN A 349 15.04 -22.23 -19.79
C ASN A 349 15.04 -21.09 -18.75
N ASP A 350 14.42 -21.31 -17.63
CA ASP A 350 14.35 -20.34 -16.53
C ASP A 350 15.72 -20.11 -15.89
N THR A 351 16.52 -21.16 -15.73
CA THR A 351 17.91 -21.06 -15.26
C THR A 351 18.74 -20.19 -16.20
N GLU A 352 18.68 -20.44 -17.51
CA GLU A 352 19.44 -19.65 -18.50
C GLU A 352 19.03 -18.18 -18.54
N ALA A 353 17.74 -17.89 -18.36
CA ALA A 353 17.25 -16.51 -18.26
C ALA A 353 17.79 -15.80 -17.00
N LEU A 354 17.81 -16.50 -15.85
CA LEU A 354 18.41 -16.00 -14.61
C LEU A 354 19.89 -15.72 -14.75
N LEU A 355 20.65 -16.68 -15.29
CA LEU A 355 22.09 -16.53 -15.50
C LEU A 355 22.42 -15.40 -16.48
N THR A 356 21.62 -15.25 -17.53
CA THR A 356 21.78 -14.17 -18.51
C THR A 356 21.48 -12.80 -17.90
N THR A 357 20.44 -12.70 -17.08
CA THR A 357 20.12 -11.47 -16.35
C THR A 357 21.22 -11.10 -15.36
N ALA A 358 21.76 -12.07 -14.61
CA ALA A 358 22.86 -11.85 -13.70
C ALA A 358 24.13 -11.34 -14.41
N ARG A 359 24.49 -11.94 -15.56
CA ARG A 359 25.65 -11.51 -16.37
C ARG A 359 25.53 -10.07 -16.85
N LYS A 360 24.31 -9.62 -17.24
CA LYS A 360 24.04 -8.22 -17.60
C LYS A 360 24.32 -7.24 -16.44
N HIS A 361 24.22 -7.72 -15.20
CA HIS A 361 24.51 -6.98 -13.99
C HIS A 361 25.88 -7.30 -13.39
N LEU A 362 26.79 -7.86 -14.19
CA LEU A 362 28.18 -8.18 -13.81
C LEU A 362 28.28 -9.18 -12.65
N CYS A 363 27.27 -10.03 -12.48
CA CYS A 363 27.24 -11.12 -11.51
C CYS A 363 27.27 -12.47 -12.21
N GLN A 364 28.03 -13.41 -11.68
CA GLN A 364 28.08 -14.80 -12.17
C GLN A 364 27.47 -15.72 -11.11
N PHE A 365 26.36 -16.36 -11.45
CA PHE A 365 25.80 -17.43 -10.64
C PHE A 365 26.19 -18.79 -11.20
N GLY A 366 26.39 -19.75 -10.31
CA GLY A 366 26.64 -21.13 -10.65
C GLY A 366 25.51 -22.03 -10.12
N VAL A 367 25.23 -23.11 -10.83
CA VAL A 367 24.34 -24.16 -10.34
C VAL A 367 25.10 -25.04 -9.35
N LEU A 368 24.51 -25.32 -8.20
CA LEU A 368 25.07 -26.28 -7.24
C LEU A 368 25.01 -27.69 -7.84
N LYS A 369 26.11 -28.41 -7.75
CA LYS A 369 26.20 -29.78 -8.20
C LYS A 369 26.43 -30.73 -7.03
N PHE A 370 25.60 -31.77 -6.90
CA PHE A 370 25.62 -32.76 -5.82
C PHE A 370 25.36 -32.17 -4.39
N GLN A 371 24.90 -30.92 -4.30
CA GLN A 371 24.63 -30.18 -3.06
C GLN A 371 23.26 -29.49 -3.10
N GLN A 372 22.30 -30.04 -3.82
CA GLN A 372 20.97 -29.43 -3.95
C GLN A 372 20.20 -29.41 -2.62
N VAL A 373 20.35 -30.45 -1.76
CA VAL A 373 19.75 -30.49 -0.40
C VAL A 373 20.31 -29.38 0.48
N ASP A 374 21.66 -29.27 0.52
CA ASP A 374 22.32 -28.26 1.34
C ASP A 374 22.02 -26.84 0.82
N GLY A 375 21.93 -26.72 -0.50
CA GLY A 375 21.52 -25.48 -1.17
C GLY A 375 20.10 -25.07 -0.79
N LEU A 376 19.14 -25.98 -0.92
CA LEU A 376 17.75 -25.74 -0.58
C LEU A 376 17.60 -25.30 0.88
N ASN A 377 18.20 -26.02 1.82
CA ASN A 377 18.19 -25.68 3.23
C ASN A 377 18.86 -24.32 3.52
N THR A 378 19.84 -23.93 2.71
CA THR A 378 20.48 -22.61 2.84
C THR A 378 19.59 -21.49 2.33
N VAL A 379 18.88 -21.67 1.21
CA VAL A 379 17.98 -20.62 0.65
C VAL A 379 16.78 -20.41 1.55
N MET A 380 16.19 -21.47 2.07
CA MET A 380 14.97 -21.40 2.88
C MET A 380 15.18 -20.62 4.18
N PRO A 381 14.19 -19.84 4.66
CA PRO A 381 14.30 -19.02 5.87
C PRO A 381 14.22 -19.83 7.17
N PHE A 382 14.89 -20.97 7.20
CA PHE A 382 15.06 -21.76 8.43
C PHE A 382 16.03 -21.10 9.41
N GLY A 383 17.04 -20.39 8.91
CA GLY A 383 18.15 -19.85 9.70
C GLY A 383 19.38 -20.79 9.73
N VAL A 384 19.41 -21.80 8.88
CA VAL A 384 20.59 -22.64 8.68
C VAL A 384 21.36 -22.20 7.44
N ARG A 385 22.66 -22.51 7.40
CA ARG A 385 23.51 -22.41 6.21
C ARG A 385 24.33 -23.67 6.10
N LYS A 386 24.19 -24.38 5.01
CA LYS A 386 24.87 -25.64 4.71
C LYS A 386 25.90 -25.52 3.60
N ILE A 387 25.99 -24.33 2.95
CA ILE A 387 26.94 -24.05 1.85
C ILE A 387 28.05 -23.14 2.35
N ASP A 388 29.28 -23.41 1.93
CA ASP A 388 30.52 -22.74 2.35
C ASP A 388 31.11 -21.80 1.26
N THR A 389 30.25 -21.15 0.48
CA THR A 389 30.67 -20.21 -0.59
C THR A 389 30.68 -18.76 -0.11
N PHE A 390 31.47 -18.47 0.91
CA PHE A 390 31.55 -17.13 1.50
C PHE A 390 32.16 -16.09 0.56
N ARG A 391 31.57 -14.90 0.58
CA ARG A 391 32.15 -13.66 0.04
C ARG A 391 32.44 -12.72 1.20
N THR A 392 33.61 -12.07 1.14
CA THR A 392 33.99 -11.03 2.09
C THR A 392 33.53 -9.69 1.52
N LEU A 393 32.66 -8.99 2.24
CA LEU A 393 32.09 -7.71 1.83
C LEU A 393 32.27 -6.68 2.94
N THR A 394 32.38 -5.39 2.58
CA THR A 394 32.18 -4.28 3.50
C THR A 394 30.66 -4.03 3.66
N THR A 395 30.25 -3.25 4.65
CA THR A 395 28.86 -2.84 4.82
C THR A 395 28.29 -2.23 3.54
N GLU A 396 29.01 -1.29 2.93
CA GLU A 396 28.59 -0.60 1.70
C GLU A 396 28.46 -1.58 0.53
N SER A 397 29.43 -2.48 0.37
CA SER A 397 29.37 -3.50 -0.68
C SER A 397 28.21 -4.47 -0.52
N LEU A 398 27.83 -4.78 0.73
CA LEU A 398 26.66 -5.61 1.04
C LEU A 398 25.36 -4.82 0.85
N ALA A 399 25.34 -3.52 1.19
CA ALA A 399 24.17 -2.66 1.05
C ALA A 399 23.70 -2.49 -0.41
N VAL A 400 24.60 -2.71 -1.39
CA VAL A 400 24.21 -2.74 -2.82
C VAL A 400 23.21 -3.85 -3.12
N PHE A 401 23.14 -4.91 -2.30
CA PHE A 401 22.13 -5.96 -2.38
C PHE A 401 20.83 -5.57 -1.66
N ILE A 402 20.50 -4.28 -1.63
CA ILE A 402 19.31 -3.73 -1.00
C ILE A 402 18.04 -4.44 -1.49
N PRO A 403 17.17 -4.95 -0.59
CA PRO A 403 16.02 -5.76 -0.96
C PRO A 403 14.79 -4.94 -1.34
N PHE A 404 14.88 -3.61 -1.30
CA PHE A 404 13.74 -2.73 -1.52
C PHE A 404 13.58 -2.34 -2.99
N ARG A 405 12.31 -2.19 -3.40
CA ARG A 405 11.96 -1.83 -4.77
C ARG A 405 10.83 -0.80 -4.83
N VAL A 406 9.61 -1.23 -4.63
CA VAL A 406 8.40 -0.40 -4.67
C VAL A 406 7.33 -1.05 -3.82
N GLN A 407 6.58 -0.23 -3.11
CA GLN A 407 5.43 -0.71 -2.36
C GLN A 407 4.35 -1.26 -3.31
N ASP A 408 3.72 -2.33 -2.91
CA ASP A 408 2.51 -2.86 -3.52
C ASP A 408 1.32 -2.62 -2.56
N ILE A 409 0.15 -2.39 -3.13
CA ILE A 409 -1.07 -2.11 -2.39
C ILE A 409 -2.02 -3.27 -2.63
N PHE A 410 -2.24 -4.06 -1.59
CA PHE A 410 -3.15 -5.19 -1.64
C PHE A 410 -3.90 -5.30 -0.31
N HIS A 411 -5.17 -4.93 -0.31
CA HIS A 411 -6.10 -5.12 0.80
C HIS A 411 -7.10 -6.21 0.43
N GLU A 412 -7.29 -7.18 1.30
CA GLU A 412 -8.32 -8.21 1.12
C GLU A 412 -9.72 -7.58 1.00
N ASN A 413 -10.52 -8.08 0.07
CA ASN A 413 -11.85 -7.54 -0.25
C ASN A 413 -11.86 -6.06 -0.68
N GLY A 414 -10.73 -5.57 -1.19
CA GLY A 414 -10.59 -4.21 -1.69
C GLY A 414 -11.10 -4.03 -3.12
N ILE A 415 -11.13 -2.78 -3.56
CA ILE A 415 -11.50 -2.36 -4.90
C ILE A 415 -10.25 -2.33 -5.80
N TYR A 416 -10.38 -2.76 -7.04
CA TYR A 416 -9.33 -2.66 -8.04
C TYR A 416 -9.23 -1.25 -8.61
N TYR A 417 -8.06 -0.62 -8.48
CA TYR A 417 -7.78 0.73 -8.99
C TYR A 417 -6.85 0.77 -10.21
N GLY A 418 -6.22 -0.33 -10.56
CA GLY A 418 -5.29 -0.41 -11.69
C GLY A 418 -4.11 -1.35 -11.40
N GLN A 419 -3.07 -1.23 -12.21
CA GLN A 419 -1.81 -1.97 -12.04
C GLN A 419 -0.68 -1.02 -11.68
N ASN A 420 0.16 -1.41 -10.74
CA ASN A 420 1.40 -0.72 -10.44
C ASN A 420 2.32 -0.74 -11.69
N VAL A 421 2.77 0.43 -12.12
CA VAL A 421 3.59 0.54 -13.36
C VAL A 421 4.94 -0.16 -13.22
N ILE A 422 5.45 -0.29 -11.99
CA ILE A 422 6.78 -0.84 -11.70
C ILE A 422 6.70 -2.35 -11.43
N SER A 423 5.91 -2.78 -10.44
CA SER A 423 5.80 -4.21 -10.09
C SER A 423 4.89 -4.99 -11.04
N LYS A 424 4.03 -4.31 -11.81
CA LYS A 424 2.96 -4.89 -12.63
C LYS A 424 1.88 -5.62 -11.82
N ASN A 425 1.91 -5.53 -10.51
CA ASN A 425 0.90 -6.11 -9.65
C ASN A 425 -0.40 -5.29 -9.67
N MET A 426 -1.50 -5.94 -9.37
CA MET A 426 -2.79 -5.27 -9.23
C MET A 426 -2.79 -4.39 -7.98
N ILE A 427 -3.33 -3.19 -8.09
CA ILE A 427 -3.56 -2.30 -6.95
C ILE A 427 -4.99 -2.53 -6.48
N ILE A 428 -5.10 -3.11 -5.30
CA ILE A 428 -6.37 -3.43 -4.64
C ILE A 428 -6.38 -2.75 -3.29
N ALA A 429 -7.30 -1.83 -3.08
CA ALA A 429 -7.36 -1.03 -1.87
C ALA A 429 -8.77 -0.97 -1.28
N ASP A 430 -8.86 -1.01 0.04
CA ASP A 430 -10.09 -0.79 0.80
C ASP A 430 -9.93 0.45 1.69
N ARG A 431 -10.64 1.50 1.35
CA ARG A 431 -10.62 2.78 2.09
C ARG A 431 -11.13 2.65 3.53
N LYS A 432 -11.92 1.61 3.83
CA LYS A 432 -12.44 1.34 5.18
C LYS A 432 -11.34 0.91 6.15
N GLN A 433 -10.23 0.38 5.64
CA GLN A 433 -9.06 -0.03 6.43
C GLN A 433 -8.11 1.12 6.77
N LEU A 434 -8.30 2.30 6.15
CA LEU A 434 -7.47 3.47 6.40
C LEU A 434 -7.90 4.22 7.68
N LEU A 435 -6.96 4.90 8.31
CA LEU A 435 -7.25 5.76 9.46
C LEU A 435 -8.18 6.92 9.06
N ASN A 436 -8.00 7.46 7.86
CA ASN A 436 -8.87 8.45 7.25
C ASN A 436 -9.18 8.04 5.79
N GLY A 437 -10.32 7.36 5.59
CA GLY A 437 -10.75 6.87 4.29
C GLY A 437 -11.31 7.94 3.34
N ASN A 438 -11.23 9.24 3.67
CA ASN A 438 -11.59 10.32 2.75
C ASN A 438 -10.57 10.41 1.61
N SER A 439 -11.01 10.87 0.46
CA SER A 439 -10.26 10.77 -0.78
C SER A 439 -10.34 12.02 -1.64
N PHE A 440 -9.32 12.18 -2.51
CA PHE A 440 -9.34 13.13 -3.61
C PHE A 440 -8.97 12.47 -4.93
N ILE A 441 -9.63 12.89 -6.01
CA ILE A 441 -9.29 12.54 -7.39
C ILE A 441 -8.94 13.84 -8.12
N LEU A 442 -7.67 14.00 -8.45
CA LEU A 442 -7.09 15.23 -9.00
C LEU A 442 -6.59 14.99 -10.43
N GLY A 443 -6.83 15.96 -11.33
CA GLY A 443 -6.30 15.88 -12.69
C GLY A 443 -6.96 16.85 -13.64
N VAL A 444 -6.27 17.20 -14.73
CA VAL A 444 -6.80 18.07 -15.78
C VAL A 444 -8.03 17.48 -16.49
N SER A 445 -8.77 18.31 -17.21
CA SER A 445 -9.87 17.85 -18.06
C SER A 445 -9.38 16.81 -19.07
N GLY A 446 -10.17 15.73 -19.26
CA GLY A 446 -9.77 14.60 -20.11
C GLY A 446 -8.74 13.65 -19.51
N GLY A 447 -8.22 13.92 -18.31
CA GLY A 447 -7.25 13.04 -17.61
C GLY A 447 -7.83 11.72 -17.08
N GLY A 448 -9.16 11.57 -17.07
CA GLY A 448 -9.84 10.34 -16.61
C GLY A 448 -10.40 10.39 -15.20
N LYS A 449 -10.59 11.57 -14.58
CA LYS A 449 -11.14 11.76 -13.23
C LYS A 449 -12.52 11.12 -13.07
N SER A 450 -13.47 11.54 -13.91
CA SER A 450 -14.85 11.02 -13.87
C SER A 450 -14.88 9.52 -14.14
N PHE A 451 -13.97 9.01 -14.99
CA PHE A 451 -13.81 7.57 -15.23
C PHE A 451 -13.36 6.82 -13.97
N ALA A 452 -12.37 7.35 -13.25
CA ALA A 452 -11.88 6.77 -12.01
C ALA A 452 -12.96 6.78 -10.90
N ALA A 453 -13.68 7.91 -10.76
CA ALA A 453 -14.78 8.03 -9.81
C ALA A 453 -15.93 7.06 -10.13
N LYS A 454 -16.33 6.98 -11.40
CA LYS A 454 -17.40 6.05 -11.86
C LYS A 454 -17.00 4.59 -11.65
N GLY A 455 -15.72 4.24 -11.85
CA GLY A 455 -15.22 2.89 -11.58
C GLY A 455 -15.28 2.50 -10.10
N GLU A 456 -15.01 3.43 -9.19
CA GLU A 456 -15.17 3.21 -7.76
C GLU A 456 -16.65 3.09 -7.37
N ILE A 457 -17.51 3.99 -7.87
CA ILE A 457 -18.96 3.97 -7.65
C ILE A 457 -19.55 2.62 -8.10
N GLU A 458 -19.24 2.20 -9.31
CA GLU A 458 -19.67 0.94 -9.88
C GLU A 458 -19.27 -0.24 -8.98
N ASN A 459 -17.98 -0.30 -8.60
CA ASN A 459 -17.48 -1.38 -7.76
C ASN A 459 -18.17 -1.41 -6.40
N VAL A 460 -18.34 -0.27 -5.72
CA VAL A 460 -19.05 -0.17 -4.43
C VAL A 460 -20.48 -0.71 -4.55
N ILE A 461 -21.21 -0.36 -5.62
CA ILE A 461 -22.58 -0.81 -5.84
C ILE A 461 -22.64 -2.31 -6.15
N LEU A 462 -21.71 -2.85 -6.95
CA LEU A 462 -21.68 -4.25 -7.32
C LEU A 462 -21.22 -5.18 -6.18
N SER A 463 -20.20 -4.75 -5.40
CA SER A 463 -19.54 -5.61 -4.42
C SER A 463 -20.08 -5.50 -2.99
N SER A 464 -20.68 -4.37 -2.60
CA SER A 464 -21.09 -4.11 -1.21
C SER A 464 -22.57 -3.74 -1.08
N ASP A 465 -23.05 -3.55 0.15
CA ASP A 465 -24.39 -3.03 0.44
C ASP A 465 -24.34 -1.56 0.92
N SER A 466 -23.21 -0.89 0.68
CA SER A 466 -23.04 0.52 1.03
C SER A 466 -23.91 1.43 0.15
N ASP A 467 -24.31 2.56 0.71
CA ASP A 467 -24.99 3.61 -0.08
C ASP A 467 -23.95 4.46 -0.80
N VAL A 468 -24.32 4.98 -1.96
CA VAL A 468 -23.51 5.91 -2.76
C VAL A 468 -24.32 7.16 -3.05
N ILE A 469 -23.75 8.33 -2.75
CA ILE A 469 -24.37 9.63 -2.98
C ILE A 469 -23.41 10.49 -3.82
N ILE A 470 -23.92 11.06 -4.92
CA ILE A 470 -23.14 11.84 -5.86
C ILE A 470 -23.70 13.26 -5.94
N ILE A 471 -22.83 14.27 -5.89
CA ILE A 471 -23.12 15.65 -6.27
C ILE A 471 -22.52 15.89 -7.65
N ASP A 472 -23.39 16.15 -8.63
CA ASP A 472 -23.06 16.24 -10.06
C ASP A 472 -23.40 17.61 -10.64
N PRO A 473 -22.46 18.56 -10.69
CA PRO A 473 -22.69 19.88 -11.26
C PRO A 473 -22.58 19.91 -12.81
N GLU A 474 -22.08 18.82 -13.43
CA GLU A 474 -21.83 18.77 -14.89
C GLU A 474 -22.67 17.70 -15.62
N ARG A 475 -23.55 16.99 -14.91
CA ARG A 475 -24.47 15.96 -15.46
C ARG A 475 -23.72 14.80 -16.12
N GLU A 476 -22.60 14.39 -15.55
CA GLU A 476 -21.78 13.29 -16.10
C GLU A 476 -22.19 11.90 -15.62
N TYR A 477 -22.86 11.76 -14.46
CA TYR A 477 -23.11 10.49 -13.78
C TYR A 477 -24.49 9.88 -14.07
N SER A 478 -25.40 10.63 -14.66
CA SER A 478 -26.80 10.24 -14.84
C SER A 478 -27.02 8.89 -15.56
N GLN A 479 -26.22 8.58 -16.59
CA GLN A 479 -26.32 7.31 -17.33
C GLN A 479 -25.92 6.11 -16.46
N LEU A 480 -24.78 6.23 -15.76
CA LEU A 480 -24.28 5.19 -14.86
C LEU A 480 -25.28 4.91 -13.73
N VAL A 481 -25.79 5.97 -13.09
CA VAL A 481 -26.73 5.86 -11.97
C VAL A 481 -28.01 5.13 -12.39
N LYS A 482 -28.59 5.48 -13.55
CA LYS A 482 -29.79 4.81 -14.08
C LYS A 482 -29.51 3.35 -14.43
N ALA A 483 -28.37 3.04 -15.04
CA ALA A 483 -27.99 1.67 -15.39
C ALA A 483 -27.80 0.77 -14.16
N LEU A 484 -27.33 1.35 -13.05
CA LEU A 484 -27.14 0.63 -11.77
C LEU A 484 -28.40 0.66 -10.87
N GLY A 485 -29.56 1.13 -11.37
CA GLY A 485 -30.84 1.16 -10.64
C GLY A 485 -30.95 2.25 -9.58
N GLY A 486 -30.11 3.31 -9.70
CA GLY A 486 -30.14 4.47 -8.82
C GLY A 486 -31.12 5.56 -9.24
N GLU A 487 -31.26 6.57 -8.39
CA GLU A 487 -32.13 7.74 -8.58
C GLU A 487 -31.32 8.98 -8.96
N VAL A 488 -31.77 9.69 -10.01
CA VAL A 488 -31.18 10.97 -10.42
C VAL A 488 -32.16 12.09 -10.08
N ILE A 489 -31.79 12.92 -9.15
CA ILE A 489 -32.58 14.04 -8.65
C ILE A 489 -32.12 15.33 -9.34
N HIS A 490 -32.89 15.78 -10.32
CA HIS A 490 -32.62 17.05 -11.01
C HIS A 490 -33.11 18.22 -10.19
N ILE A 491 -32.22 19.11 -9.78
CA ILE A 491 -32.53 20.29 -8.98
C ILE A 491 -32.27 21.55 -9.82
N SER A 492 -33.31 22.35 -9.98
CA SER A 492 -33.24 23.66 -10.66
C SER A 492 -34.29 24.62 -10.11
N ALA A 493 -34.21 25.89 -10.47
CA ALA A 493 -35.22 26.88 -10.12
C ALA A 493 -36.62 26.54 -10.67
N THR A 494 -36.68 25.80 -11.77
CA THR A 494 -37.93 25.45 -12.49
C THR A 494 -38.29 23.96 -12.36
N SER A 495 -37.48 23.17 -11.66
CA SER A 495 -37.74 21.74 -11.44
C SER A 495 -38.97 21.52 -10.59
N GLN A 496 -39.68 20.41 -10.87
CA GLN A 496 -40.75 19.91 -9.97
C GLN A 496 -40.18 19.07 -8.82
N ASN A 497 -38.90 18.76 -8.82
CA ASN A 497 -38.20 18.07 -7.74
C ASN A 497 -37.84 19.07 -6.64
N HIS A 498 -38.22 18.78 -5.43
CA HIS A 498 -37.97 19.62 -4.27
C HIS A 498 -37.26 18.85 -3.18
N ILE A 499 -36.32 19.52 -2.52
CA ILE A 499 -35.65 19.04 -1.29
C ILE A 499 -35.90 20.11 -0.24
N ASN A 500 -36.51 19.75 0.84
CA ASN A 500 -36.77 20.68 1.95
C ASN A 500 -35.50 20.96 2.75
N ALA A 501 -35.04 22.19 2.76
CA ALA A 501 -33.87 22.59 3.52
C ALA A 501 -34.05 22.38 5.05
N MET A 502 -35.28 22.21 5.49
CA MET A 502 -35.60 21.95 6.88
C MET A 502 -35.74 20.44 7.21
N ASP A 503 -35.51 19.52 6.27
CA ASP A 503 -35.61 18.09 6.56
C ASP A 503 -34.65 17.65 7.65
N MET A 504 -35.15 16.88 8.61
CA MET A 504 -34.40 16.40 9.75
C MET A 504 -35.05 15.15 10.33
N THR A 505 -34.26 14.18 10.72
CA THR A 505 -34.72 12.99 11.47
C THR A 505 -34.23 13.03 12.91
N LYS A 506 -34.70 12.08 13.71
CA LYS A 506 -34.31 11.95 15.12
C LYS A 506 -32.80 11.67 15.26
N GLU A 507 -32.22 10.97 14.31
CA GLU A 507 -30.80 10.58 14.26
C GLU A 507 -29.87 11.73 13.84
N TYR A 508 -30.44 12.85 13.37
CA TYR A 508 -29.64 14.00 12.94
C TYR A 508 -28.86 14.57 14.14
N GLY A 509 -27.54 14.43 14.10
CA GLY A 509 -26.69 15.05 15.09
C GLY A 509 -26.05 14.16 16.15
N ASP A 510 -26.06 12.84 15.99
CA ASP A 510 -25.20 11.90 16.76
C ASP A 510 -25.41 11.99 18.29
N GLY A 511 -26.65 12.02 18.76
CA GLY A 511 -26.97 12.07 20.18
C GLY A 511 -27.00 13.49 20.80
N ALA A 512 -26.59 14.52 20.03
CA ALA A 512 -26.92 15.92 20.38
C ALA A 512 -28.38 16.23 20.07
N ASN A 513 -28.91 17.33 20.62
CA ASN A 513 -30.24 17.76 20.24
C ASN A 513 -30.27 18.10 18.73
N PRO A 514 -31.03 17.37 17.89
CA PRO A 514 -31.06 17.57 16.43
C PRO A 514 -31.39 19.01 16.04
N VAL A 515 -32.29 19.69 16.82
CA VAL A 515 -32.71 21.05 16.51
C VAL A 515 -31.59 22.08 16.68
N ILE A 516 -30.66 21.88 17.61
CA ILE A 516 -29.52 22.78 17.79
C ILE A 516 -28.62 22.76 16.52
N LEU A 517 -28.31 21.57 16.04
CA LEU A 517 -27.47 21.43 14.83
C LEU A 517 -28.21 21.94 13.58
N LYS A 518 -29.50 21.69 13.51
CA LYS A 518 -30.31 22.24 12.42
C LYS A 518 -30.40 23.76 12.47
N SER A 519 -30.46 24.34 13.69
CA SER A 519 -30.39 25.80 13.89
C SER A 519 -29.06 26.38 13.37
N GLU A 520 -27.93 25.73 13.65
CA GLU A 520 -26.63 26.12 13.12
C GLU A 520 -26.61 26.08 11.57
N PHE A 521 -27.21 25.02 10.98
CA PHE A 521 -27.35 24.94 9.52
C PHE A 521 -28.22 26.07 8.97
N ILE A 522 -29.38 26.35 9.57
CA ILE A 522 -30.28 27.44 9.15
C ILE A 522 -29.63 28.81 9.29
N MET A 523 -28.81 29.05 10.34
CA MET A 523 -28.00 30.25 10.45
C MET A 523 -27.05 30.39 9.25
N SER A 524 -26.32 29.31 8.90
CA SER A 524 -25.42 29.32 7.76
C SER A 524 -26.14 29.52 6.42
N LEU A 525 -27.34 28.95 6.29
CA LEU A 525 -28.21 29.15 5.14
C LEU A 525 -28.69 30.61 5.04
N CYS A 526 -29.17 31.21 6.15
CA CYS A 526 -29.57 32.61 6.18
C CYS A 526 -28.41 33.56 5.86
N GLU A 527 -27.22 33.33 6.41
CA GLU A 527 -26.03 34.13 6.06
C GLU A 527 -25.75 34.13 4.56
N GLN A 528 -25.89 32.97 3.92
CA GLN A 528 -25.72 32.85 2.47
C GLN A 528 -26.84 33.55 1.69
N LEU A 529 -28.10 33.44 2.15
CA LEU A 529 -29.28 34.07 1.53
C LEU A 529 -29.26 35.61 1.63
N ILE A 530 -28.71 36.14 2.69
CA ILE A 530 -28.63 37.60 2.96
C ILE A 530 -27.46 38.25 2.19
N GLY A 531 -26.63 37.48 1.50
CA GLY A 531 -25.53 37.97 0.68
C GLY A 531 -24.15 37.96 1.32
N GLY A 532 -23.91 37.04 2.27
CA GLY A 532 -22.59 36.74 2.84
C GLY A 532 -22.07 37.77 3.85
N SER A 533 -22.91 38.65 4.37
CA SER A 533 -22.61 39.49 5.54
C SER A 533 -22.74 38.70 6.84
N ASN A 534 -21.74 38.81 7.73
CA ASN A 534 -21.80 38.16 9.04
C ASN A 534 -23.07 38.54 9.78
N LEU A 535 -23.91 37.56 10.10
CA LEU A 535 -25.07 37.74 10.97
C LEU A 535 -24.63 38.27 12.35
N GLY A 536 -25.25 39.36 12.81
CA GLY A 536 -25.00 39.90 14.12
C GLY A 536 -25.55 38.97 15.21
N ALA A 537 -25.08 39.12 16.44
CA ALA A 537 -25.50 38.29 17.57
C ALA A 537 -27.03 38.29 17.80
N LYS A 538 -27.71 39.40 17.56
CA LYS A 538 -29.17 39.49 17.66
C LYS A 538 -29.88 38.65 16.60
N GLN A 539 -29.42 38.73 15.34
CA GLN A 539 -29.96 37.97 14.22
C GLN A 539 -29.79 36.46 14.44
N LYS A 540 -28.62 36.02 14.95
CA LYS A 540 -28.36 34.62 15.31
C LYS A 540 -29.33 34.14 16.39
N SER A 541 -29.55 34.91 17.43
CA SER A 541 -30.49 34.57 18.52
C SER A 541 -31.93 34.47 18.01
N ILE A 542 -32.34 35.34 17.07
CA ILE A 542 -33.68 35.28 16.47
C ILE A 542 -33.87 34.04 15.64
N ILE A 543 -32.88 33.71 14.79
CA ILE A 543 -32.90 32.52 13.91
C ILE A 543 -32.96 31.25 14.77
N ASP A 544 -32.18 31.16 15.83
CA ASP A 544 -32.18 30.01 16.75
C ASP A 544 -33.56 29.83 17.43
N ARG A 545 -34.10 30.89 17.97
CA ARG A 545 -35.41 30.90 18.62
C ARG A 545 -36.54 30.51 17.65
N CYS A 546 -36.56 31.06 16.46
CA CYS A 546 -37.56 30.76 15.44
C CYS A 546 -37.43 29.31 14.95
N THR A 547 -36.20 28.82 14.73
CA THR A 547 -35.95 27.42 14.38
C THR A 547 -36.47 26.48 15.46
N ALA A 548 -36.16 26.73 16.72
CA ALA A 548 -36.67 25.92 17.83
C ALA A 548 -38.19 25.95 17.91
N SER A 549 -38.83 27.10 17.63
CA SER A 549 -40.29 27.24 17.63
C SER A 549 -40.97 26.39 16.55
N VAL A 550 -40.48 26.44 15.28
CA VAL A 550 -41.10 25.69 14.17
C VAL A 550 -40.97 24.19 14.35
N TYR A 551 -39.89 23.71 14.97
CA TYR A 551 -39.70 22.28 15.22
C TYR A 551 -40.42 21.75 16.46
N ARG A 552 -40.98 22.57 17.30
CA ARG A 552 -41.58 22.18 18.57
C ARG A 552 -42.63 21.07 18.42
N THR A 553 -43.57 21.23 17.49
CA THR A 553 -44.62 20.23 17.22
C THR A 553 -44.06 18.94 16.72
N TYR A 554 -43.07 19.02 15.77
CA TYR A 554 -42.41 17.87 15.20
C TYR A 554 -41.60 17.08 16.25
N GLN A 555 -40.93 17.78 17.19
CA GLN A 555 -40.26 17.17 18.33
C GLN A 555 -41.23 16.48 19.28
N GLN A 556 -42.34 17.15 19.63
CA GLN A 556 -43.41 16.60 20.51
C GLN A 556 -44.00 15.31 19.90
N ASN A 557 -44.10 15.22 18.60
CA ASN A 557 -44.55 14.05 17.89
C ASN A 557 -43.41 13.00 17.66
N ASN A 558 -42.36 13.07 18.45
CA ASN A 558 -41.17 12.16 18.35
C ASN A 558 -40.58 12.09 16.93
N TYR A 559 -40.47 13.24 16.27
CA TYR A 559 -39.99 13.41 14.90
C TYR A 559 -40.77 12.60 13.84
N GLN A 560 -42.10 12.52 14.04
CA GLN A 560 -43.03 11.90 13.10
C GLN A 560 -44.01 12.95 12.57
N GLY A 561 -44.42 12.78 11.30
CA GLY A 561 -45.35 13.68 10.62
C GLY A 561 -44.66 14.65 9.66
N GLU A 562 -45.36 15.75 9.35
CA GLU A 562 -44.83 16.73 8.41
C GLU A 562 -43.66 17.52 9.00
N VAL A 563 -42.56 17.59 8.28
CA VAL A 563 -41.39 18.38 8.64
C VAL A 563 -41.67 19.85 8.28
N PRO A 564 -41.38 20.84 9.16
CA PRO A 564 -41.55 22.25 8.81
C PRO A 564 -40.70 22.63 7.55
N THR A 565 -41.13 23.67 6.87
CA THR A 565 -40.49 24.21 5.70
C THR A 565 -39.83 25.57 5.95
N LEU A 566 -39.03 26.09 5.01
CA LEU A 566 -38.55 27.47 5.10
C LEU A 566 -39.66 28.50 5.02
N GLN A 567 -40.85 28.18 4.48
CA GLN A 567 -42.02 29.00 4.50
C GLN A 567 -42.56 29.16 5.92
N ASP A 568 -42.63 28.04 6.70
CA ASP A 568 -43.02 28.04 8.08
C ASP A 568 -42.04 28.83 8.97
N PHE A 569 -40.74 28.68 8.68
CA PHE A 569 -39.68 29.44 9.33
C PHE A 569 -39.82 30.96 9.09
N ARG A 570 -40.07 31.36 7.83
CA ARG A 570 -40.35 32.77 7.50
C ARG A 570 -41.61 33.28 8.18
N ALA A 571 -42.67 32.50 8.20
CA ALA A 571 -43.90 32.85 8.91
C ALA A 571 -43.70 33.06 10.41
N GLU A 572 -42.79 32.29 11.05
CA GLU A 572 -42.41 32.46 12.43
C GLU A 572 -41.56 33.71 12.69
N LEU A 573 -40.64 34.06 11.75
CA LEU A 573 -39.88 35.32 11.78
C LEU A 573 -40.81 36.55 11.74
N LEU A 574 -41.83 36.50 10.89
CA LEU A 574 -42.82 37.60 10.76
C LEU A 574 -43.68 37.82 12.00
N LYS A 575 -43.77 36.85 12.92
CA LYS A 575 -44.45 36.96 14.22
C LYS A 575 -43.62 37.66 15.30
N GLN A 576 -42.33 37.85 15.06
CA GLN A 576 -41.41 38.50 15.99
C GLN A 576 -41.52 40.03 15.87
N ASP A 577 -41.47 40.72 16.99
CA ASP A 577 -41.60 42.18 17.04
C ASP A 577 -40.30 42.91 16.71
N GLU A 578 -39.15 42.22 16.68
CA GLU A 578 -37.85 42.81 16.47
C GLU A 578 -37.63 43.20 14.99
N PRO A 579 -37.11 44.40 14.70
CA PRO A 579 -36.85 44.86 13.32
C PRO A 579 -35.90 43.88 12.57
N GLU A 580 -34.93 43.33 13.27
CA GLU A 580 -33.94 42.38 12.69
C GLU A 580 -34.63 41.11 12.17
N ALA A 581 -35.72 40.65 12.82
CA ALA A 581 -36.52 39.51 12.35
C ALA A 581 -37.25 39.84 11.02
N GLN A 582 -37.79 41.06 10.91
CA GLN A 582 -38.46 41.51 9.67
C GLN A 582 -37.45 41.65 8.53
N GLU A 583 -36.24 42.14 8.81
CA GLU A 583 -35.17 42.25 7.85
C GLU A 583 -34.78 40.85 7.31
N ILE A 584 -34.58 39.86 8.16
CA ILE A 584 -34.29 38.47 7.77
C ILE A 584 -35.43 37.91 6.92
N ALA A 585 -36.70 38.08 7.38
CA ALA A 585 -37.88 37.57 6.67
C ALA A 585 -38.03 38.17 5.26
N LEU A 586 -37.68 39.45 5.09
CA LEU A 586 -37.67 40.12 3.80
C LEU A 586 -36.51 39.63 2.92
N ALA A 587 -35.31 39.46 3.50
CA ALA A 587 -34.13 39.01 2.76
C ALA A 587 -34.30 37.58 2.19
N ILE A 588 -34.98 36.69 2.94
CA ILE A 588 -35.21 35.30 2.47
C ILE A 588 -36.50 35.14 1.64
N GLU A 589 -37.28 36.21 1.40
CA GLU A 589 -38.58 36.13 0.72
C GLU A 589 -38.47 35.55 -0.70
N LEU A 590 -37.42 35.94 -1.45
CA LEU A 590 -37.15 35.42 -2.82
C LEU A 590 -37.04 33.89 -2.83
N PHE A 591 -36.48 33.32 -1.79
CA PHE A 591 -36.16 31.90 -1.67
C PHE A 591 -37.25 31.09 -0.91
N THR A 592 -38.22 31.75 -0.31
CA THR A 592 -39.33 31.09 0.39
C THR A 592 -40.67 31.18 -0.34
N ASN A 593 -41.10 32.40 -0.68
CA ASN A 593 -42.37 32.69 -1.35
C ASN A 593 -42.17 33.21 -2.78
N GLY A 594 -40.97 33.61 -3.13
CA GLY A 594 -40.61 34.15 -4.46
C GLY A 594 -40.33 33.07 -5.51
N SER A 595 -39.69 33.46 -6.60
CA SER A 595 -39.40 32.60 -7.77
C SER A 595 -38.33 31.53 -7.55
N LEU A 596 -37.50 31.63 -6.50
CA LEU A 596 -36.39 30.72 -6.22
C LEU A 596 -36.68 29.79 -5.03
N ASN A 597 -37.92 29.35 -4.88
CA ASN A 597 -38.45 28.64 -3.69
C ASN A 597 -38.24 27.10 -3.75
N THR A 598 -37.32 26.61 -4.55
CA THR A 598 -37.08 25.18 -4.76
C THR A 598 -36.81 24.41 -3.45
N PHE A 599 -36.14 25.04 -2.48
CA PHE A 599 -35.77 24.41 -1.21
C PHE A 599 -36.72 24.77 -0.03
N ALA A 600 -37.81 25.46 -0.33
CA ALA A 600 -38.81 25.86 0.67
C ALA A 600 -40.09 25.01 0.66
N LYS A 601 -40.13 23.98 -0.12
CA LYS A 601 -41.22 23.03 -0.28
C LYS A 601 -40.89 21.69 0.32
N HIS A 602 -41.91 20.89 0.71
CA HIS A 602 -41.66 19.52 1.16
C HIS A 602 -40.92 18.68 0.12
N THR A 603 -40.05 17.81 0.59
CA THR A 603 -39.29 16.86 -0.27
C THR A 603 -40.27 15.91 -0.93
N ASN A 604 -40.21 15.84 -2.25
CA ASN A 604 -41.08 15.01 -3.08
C ASN A 604 -40.32 13.97 -3.94
N VAL A 605 -39.05 13.79 -3.67
CA VAL A 605 -38.15 12.83 -4.33
C VAL A 605 -37.76 11.69 -3.40
N ASP A 606 -37.45 10.51 -3.97
CA ASP A 606 -36.97 9.40 -3.17
C ASP A 606 -35.50 9.57 -2.76
N THR A 607 -35.31 10.05 -1.53
CA THR A 607 -33.97 10.17 -0.93
C THR A 607 -33.50 8.89 -0.21
N ASN A 608 -34.25 7.77 -0.35
CA ASN A 608 -33.93 6.49 0.31
C ASN A 608 -33.27 5.47 -0.59
N ASN A 609 -33.16 5.73 -1.91
CA ASN A 609 -32.43 4.85 -2.82
C ASN A 609 -30.98 4.68 -2.36
N ARG A 610 -30.43 3.51 -2.62
CA ARG A 610 -29.05 3.16 -2.26
C ARG A 610 -28.01 3.95 -3.10
N LEU A 611 -28.39 4.33 -4.32
CA LEU A 611 -27.55 5.11 -5.24
C LEU A 611 -28.31 6.37 -5.65
N ILE A 612 -27.83 7.53 -5.22
CA ILE A 612 -28.48 8.83 -5.46
C ILE A 612 -27.48 9.75 -6.15
N CYS A 613 -27.93 10.42 -7.20
CA CYS A 613 -27.21 11.50 -7.87
C CYS A 613 -28.00 12.80 -7.82
N TYR A 614 -27.46 13.79 -7.18
CA TYR A 614 -27.99 15.16 -7.19
C TYR A 614 -27.42 15.90 -8.40
N ASP A 615 -28.19 15.98 -9.48
CA ASP A 615 -27.87 16.78 -10.66
C ASP A 615 -28.23 18.25 -10.41
N ILE A 616 -27.23 19.09 -10.25
CA ILE A 616 -27.34 20.50 -9.89
C ILE A 616 -26.91 21.45 -11.02
N LEU A 617 -26.70 20.95 -12.25
CA LEU A 617 -26.24 21.74 -13.40
C LEU A 617 -27.10 22.99 -13.64
N ASP A 618 -28.41 22.84 -13.57
CA ASP A 618 -29.38 23.89 -13.92
C ASP A 618 -29.78 24.81 -12.73
N LEU A 619 -29.07 24.74 -11.59
CA LEU A 619 -29.35 25.60 -10.42
C LEU A 619 -29.12 27.09 -10.68
N GLY A 620 -28.21 27.41 -11.61
CA GLY A 620 -27.79 28.78 -11.87
C GLY A 620 -26.93 29.41 -10.74
N LYS A 621 -26.26 30.49 -11.07
CA LYS A 621 -25.23 31.09 -10.16
C LYS A 621 -25.77 31.53 -8.79
N GLN A 622 -27.02 31.95 -8.70
CA GLN A 622 -27.60 32.45 -7.44
C GLN A 622 -27.99 31.32 -6.49
N LEU A 623 -28.53 30.20 -7.02
CA LEU A 623 -28.97 29.07 -6.22
C LEU A 623 -27.86 28.05 -5.97
N MET A 624 -26.77 28.05 -6.75
CA MET A 624 -25.72 27.05 -6.65
C MET A 624 -25.12 26.93 -5.23
N PRO A 625 -24.70 28.02 -4.56
CA PRO A 625 -24.15 27.91 -3.19
C PRO A 625 -25.18 27.40 -2.19
N ILE A 626 -26.43 27.84 -2.33
CA ILE A 626 -27.55 27.43 -1.47
C ILE A 626 -27.87 25.96 -1.69
N GLY A 627 -28.00 25.55 -2.96
CA GLY A 627 -28.28 24.17 -3.32
C GLY A 627 -27.21 23.22 -2.84
N MET A 628 -25.94 23.59 -2.96
CA MET A 628 -24.83 22.79 -2.42
C MET A 628 -24.91 22.61 -0.91
N LEU A 629 -25.26 23.67 -0.14
CA LEU A 629 -25.45 23.58 1.30
C LEU A 629 -26.62 22.66 1.65
N VAL A 630 -27.78 22.81 0.99
CA VAL A 630 -28.96 21.97 1.24
C VAL A 630 -28.70 20.51 0.89
N VAL A 631 -28.01 20.22 -0.20
CA VAL A 631 -27.63 18.87 -0.58
C VAL A 631 -26.65 18.27 0.43
N LEU A 632 -25.63 19.03 0.89
CA LEU A 632 -24.69 18.56 1.91
C LEU A 632 -25.40 18.27 3.24
N ASP A 633 -26.38 19.07 3.64
CA ASP A 633 -27.18 18.84 4.84
C ASP A 633 -28.07 17.59 4.69
N SER A 634 -28.70 17.40 3.53
CA SER A 634 -29.44 16.18 3.20
C SER A 634 -28.55 14.93 3.27
N ILE A 635 -27.31 15.03 2.78
CA ILE A 635 -26.30 13.97 2.88
C ILE A 635 -25.97 13.70 4.35
N LEU A 636 -25.76 14.71 5.18
CA LEU A 636 -25.48 14.53 6.61
C LEU A 636 -26.63 13.80 7.30
N ASN A 637 -27.87 14.17 7.02
CA ASN A 637 -29.05 13.49 7.54
C ASN A 637 -29.08 12.00 7.13
N ARG A 638 -28.75 11.69 5.85
CA ARG A 638 -28.69 10.32 5.35
C ARG A 638 -27.57 9.49 6.00
N ILE A 639 -26.39 10.07 6.18
CA ILE A 639 -25.24 9.39 6.82
C ILE A 639 -25.57 9.00 8.27
N THR A 640 -26.20 9.90 9.02
CA THR A 640 -26.59 9.64 10.42
C THR A 640 -27.63 8.53 10.53
N GLN A 641 -28.58 8.48 9.61
CA GLN A 641 -29.54 7.38 9.51
C GLN A 641 -28.85 6.04 9.15
N ASN A 642 -27.92 6.05 8.18
CA ASN A 642 -27.19 4.86 7.76
C ASN A 642 -26.31 4.32 8.88
N ARG A 643 -25.68 5.20 9.65
CA ARG A 643 -24.92 4.80 10.85
C ARG A 643 -25.80 4.04 11.84
N ALA A 644 -26.99 4.54 12.11
CA ALA A 644 -27.95 3.86 13.03
C ALA A 644 -28.33 2.46 12.53
N LYS A 645 -28.27 2.22 11.21
CA LYS A 645 -28.51 0.93 10.54
C LYS A 645 -27.25 0.09 10.34
N GLY A 646 -26.07 0.56 10.77
CA GLY A 646 -24.78 -0.11 10.52
C GLY A 646 -24.35 -0.13 9.05
N ARG A 647 -24.84 0.78 8.21
CA ARG A 647 -24.56 0.85 6.77
C ARG A 647 -23.54 1.93 6.45
N ASN A 648 -22.54 1.60 5.63
CA ASN A 648 -21.55 2.56 5.15
C ASN A 648 -22.12 3.43 4.02
N THR A 649 -21.57 4.65 3.86
CA THR A 649 -21.98 5.59 2.80
C THR A 649 -20.75 6.16 2.09
N PHE A 650 -20.70 6.06 0.77
CA PHE A 650 -19.69 6.71 -0.07
C PHE A 650 -20.27 7.97 -0.70
N ILE A 651 -19.55 9.09 -0.60
CA ILE A 651 -19.99 10.39 -1.08
C ILE A 651 -18.99 10.88 -2.14
N PHE A 652 -19.48 11.18 -3.32
CA PHE A 652 -18.68 11.73 -4.40
C PHE A 652 -19.13 13.16 -4.69
N ILE A 653 -18.20 14.11 -4.58
CA ILE A 653 -18.46 15.54 -4.80
C ILE A 653 -17.63 15.96 -6.01
N ASP A 654 -18.28 16.05 -7.15
CA ASP A 654 -17.61 16.53 -8.36
C ASP A 654 -17.45 18.05 -8.34
N GLU A 655 -16.39 18.54 -8.94
CA GLU A 655 -15.94 19.92 -8.92
C GLU A 655 -15.99 20.56 -7.52
N ILE A 656 -15.42 19.82 -6.53
CA ILE A 656 -15.45 20.18 -5.11
C ILE A 656 -14.92 21.59 -4.82
N TYR A 657 -14.07 22.17 -5.70
CA TYR A 657 -13.53 23.54 -5.55
C TYR A 657 -14.64 24.59 -5.49
N LEU A 658 -15.83 24.33 -6.08
CA LEU A 658 -16.97 25.23 -6.04
C LEU A 658 -17.44 25.51 -4.59
N LEU A 659 -17.30 24.55 -3.70
CA LEU A 659 -17.64 24.68 -2.27
C LEU A 659 -16.67 25.57 -1.49
N PHE A 660 -15.44 25.75 -2.00
CA PHE A 660 -14.41 26.57 -1.34
C PHE A 660 -14.46 28.04 -1.78
N GLN A 661 -15.29 28.39 -2.77
CA GLN A 661 -15.48 29.77 -3.20
C GLN A 661 -16.20 30.64 -2.15
N HIS A 662 -16.92 30.00 -1.23
CA HIS A 662 -17.64 30.64 -0.14
C HIS A 662 -17.21 30.09 1.21
N GLU A 663 -16.88 30.95 2.16
CA GLU A 663 -16.34 30.57 3.47
C GLU A 663 -17.28 29.62 4.24
N TYR A 664 -18.58 29.85 4.18
CA TYR A 664 -19.57 29.03 4.90
C TYR A 664 -19.69 27.61 4.34
N SER A 665 -19.76 27.47 3.03
CA SER A 665 -19.77 26.14 2.40
C SER A 665 -18.48 25.39 2.65
N ALA A 666 -17.33 26.09 2.63
CA ALA A 666 -16.03 25.52 2.97
C ALA A 666 -15.98 25.01 4.43
N ASN A 667 -16.48 25.82 5.39
CA ASN A 667 -16.51 25.45 6.80
C ASN A 667 -17.49 24.29 7.08
N PHE A 668 -18.66 24.30 6.44
CA PHE A 668 -19.64 23.21 6.56
C PHE A 668 -19.06 21.91 5.98
N LEU A 669 -18.47 21.97 4.78
CA LEU A 669 -17.81 20.83 4.15
C LEU A 669 -16.67 20.30 5.03
N PHE A 670 -15.85 21.16 5.60
CA PHE A 670 -14.75 20.77 6.48
C PHE A 670 -15.24 20.05 7.74
N THR A 671 -16.34 20.55 8.32
CA THR A 671 -16.97 19.92 9.48
C THR A 671 -17.54 18.56 9.10
N LEU A 672 -18.21 18.46 7.97
CA LEU A 672 -18.70 17.20 7.42
C LEU A 672 -17.53 16.23 7.18
N TRP A 673 -16.46 16.66 6.50
CA TRP A 673 -15.26 15.86 6.18
C TRP A 673 -14.60 15.24 7.41
N LYS A 674 -14.55 15.97 8.52
CA LYS A 674 -14.07 15.47 9.81
C LYS A 674 -15.00 14.46 10.46
N ARG A 675 -16.32 14.69 10.33
CA ARG A 675 -17.36 13.89 11.00
C ARG A 675 -17.67 12.59 10.27
N VAL A 676 -17.60 12.55 8.94
CA VAL A 676 -18.03 11.39 8.13
C VAL A 676 -17.38 10.09 8.57
N ARG A 677 -16.11 10.12 8.99
CA ARG A 677 -15.41 8.96 9.55
C ARG A 677 -16.15 8.32 10.72
N LYS A 678 -16.66 9.12 11.66
CA LYS A 678 -17.41 8.62 12.82
C LYS A 678 -18.72 7.96 12.42
N TYR A 679 -19.24 8.30 11.25
CA TYR A 679 -20.53 7.83 10.75
C TYR A 679 -20.39 6.65 9.77
N GLY A 680 -19.17 6.10 9.58
CA GLY A 680 -18.93 5.05 8.59
C GLY A 680 -19.14 5.55 7.16
N ALA A 681 -18.84 6.83 6.92
CA ALA A 681 -18.92 7.42 5.60
C ALA A 681 -17.54 7.84 5.07
N TYR A 682 -17.41 7.87 3.73
CA TYR A 682 -16.17 8.09 3.00
C TYR A 682 -16.42 9.12 1.90
N ALA A 683 -15.88 10.32 2.09
CA ALA A 683 -16.05 11.41 1.14
C ALA A 683 -14.93 11.42 0.10
N THR A 684 -15.28 11.71 -1.14
CA THR A 684 -14.37 11.85 -2.29
C THR A 684 -14.57 13.21 -2.92
N GLY A 685 -13.55 14.05 -2.91
CA GLY A 685 -13.52 15.31 -3.64
C GLY A 685 -12.88 15.13 -5.02
N ILE A 686 -13.55 15.55 -6.08
CA ILE A 686 -13.05 15.46 -7.46
C ILE A 686 -12.86 16.87 -7.98
N THR A 687 -11.72 17.17 -8.60
CA THR A 687 -11.50 18.50 -9.21
C THR A 687 -10.48 18.45 -10.32
N GLN A 688 -10.68 19.34 -11.31
CA GLN A 688 -9.69 19.65 -12.35
C GLN A 688 -8.86 20.88 -11.99
N ASN A 689 -9.34 21.73 -11.10
CA ASN A 689 -8.73 22.97 -10.67
C ASN A 689 -7.99 22.81 -9.34
N VAL A 690 -6.79 22.25 -9.40
CA VAL A 690 -5.99 22.01 -8.20
C VAL A 690 -5.47 23.32 -7.62
N ASP A 691 -5.10 24.29 -8.45
CA ASP A 691 -4.63 25.60 -8.02
C ASP A 691 -5.70 26.34 -7.21
N ASP A 692 -6.94 26.42 -7.73
CA ASP A 692 -8.06 27.04 -7.02
C ASP A 692 -8.36 26.31 -5.68
N LEU A 693 -8.26 24.99 -5.68
CA LEU A 693 -8.42 24.20 -4.45
C LEU A 693 -7.34 24.56 -3.43
N LEU A 694 -6.09 24.67 -3.85
CA LEU A 694 -4.95 24.92 -2.97
C LEU A 694 -4.86 26.38 -2.47
N GLN A 695 -5.62 27.33 -3.02
CA GLN A 695 -5.76 28.67 -2.47
C GLN A 695 -6.51 28.67 -1.13
N SER A 696 -7.41 27.71 -0.91
CA SER A 696 -8.12 27.56 0.36
C SER A 696 -7.27 26.83 1.39
N HIS A 697 -7.01 27.46 2.55
CA HIS A 697 -6.34 26.81 3.69
C HIS A 697 -7.09 25.55 4.16
N THR A 698 -8.41 25.63 4.18
CA THR A 698 -9.30 24.52 4.55
C THR A 698 -9.13 23.33 3.60
N ALA A 699 -9.12 23.59 2.30
CA ALA A 699 -8.93 22.56 1.29
C ALA A 699 -7.52 21.91 1.36
N ARG A 700 -6.47 22.72 1.56
CA ARG A 700 -5.10 22.21 1.80
C ARG A 700 -5.07 21.24 2.99
N THR A 701 -5.73 21.62 4.09
CA THR A 701 -5.81 20.79 5.30
C THR A 701 -6.56 19.47 5.03
N MET A 702 -7.66 19.52 4.29
CA MET A 702 -8.42 18.34 3.91
C MET A 702 -7.60 17.40 3.04
N LEU A 703 -6.91 17.93 2.04
CA LEU A 703 -6.07 17.15 1.13
C LEU A 703 -4.88 16.51 1.86
N ALA A 704 -4.16 17.28 2.69
CA ALA A 704 -3.01 16.80 3.45
C ALA A 704 -3.38 15.66 4.43
N ASN A 705 -4.59 15.72 5.01
CA ASN A 705 -5.08 14.70 5.94
C ASN A 705 -5.79 13.52 5.26
N SER A 706 -5.95 13.53 3.94
CA SER A 706 -6.55 12.42 3.21
C SER A 706 -5.52 11.34 2.93
N GLU A 707 -5.85 10.12 3.30
CA GLU A 707 -4.96 8.96 3.10
C GLU A 707 -5.18 8.25 1.77
N PHE A 708 -6.22 8.62 1.03
CA PHE A 708 -6.48 8.07 -0.29
C PHE A 708 -6.53 9.20 -1.34
N ILE A 709 -5.56 9.23 -2.26
CA ILE A 709 -5.49 10.29 -3.28
C ILE A 709 -5.11 9.66 -4.62
N ILE A 710 -5.92 9.93 -5.64
CA ILE A 710 -5.62 9.59 -7.04
C ILE A 710 -5.20 10.86 -7.75
N MET A 711 -3.97 10.90 -8.24
CA MET A 711 -3.41 12.01 -9.02
C MET A 711 -3.20 11.53 -10.45
N LEU A 712 -4.04 11.98 -11.35
CA LEU A 712 -3.94 11.76 -12.79
C LEU A 712 -3.07 12.85 -13.42
N ASN A 713 -3.12 13.01 -14.74
CA ASN A 713 -2.36 14.04 -15.43
C ASN A 713 -2.63 15.42 -14.84
N GLN A 714 -1.56 16.18 -14.49
CA GLN A 714 -1.64 17.51 -13.87
C GLN A 714 -1.15 18.59 -14.83
N ALA A 715 -1.67 19.81 -14.67
CA ALA A 715 -1.10 20.98 -15.31
C ALA A 715 0.33 21.27 -14.78
N SER A 716 1.15 21.90 -15.62
CA SER A 716 2.55 22.18 -15.25
C SER A 716 2.70 23.15 -14.06
N THR A 717 1.71 23.99 -13.81
CA THR A 717 1.64 24.89 -12.64
C THR A 717 1.32 24.15 -11.36
N ASP A 718 0.35 23.26 -11.38
CA ASP A 718 -0.27 22.61 -10.21
C ASP A 718 0.62 21.51 -9.61
N LYS A 719 1.42 20.85 -10.45
CA LYS A 719 2.26 19.73 -10.03
C LYS A 719 3.29 20.08 -8.95
N PHE A 720 3.84 21.29 -8.96
CA PHE A 720 4.85 21.71 -7.99
C PHE A 720 4.25 21.96 -6.60
N GLU A 721 3.07 22.58 -6.55
CA GLU A 721 2.35 22.79 -5.28
C GLU A 721 1.90 21.47 -4.68
N LEU A 722 1.40 20.53 -5.51
CA LEU A 722 1.05 19.18 -5.08
C LEU A 722 2.28 18.41 -4.59
N ALA A 723 3.40 18.49 -5.32
CA ALA A 723 4.64 17.82 -4.94
C ALA A 723 5.14 18.29 -3.57
N LYS A 724 5.09 19.59 -3.32
CA LYS A 724 5.46 20.17 -2.03
C LYS A 724 4.52 19.77 -0.90
N LEU A 725 3.20 19.75 -1.15
CA LEU A 725 2.20 19.42 -0.15
C LEU A 725 2.23 17.93 0.22
N LEU A 726 2.42 17.04 -0.75
CA LEU A 726 2.34 15.58 -0.60
C LEU A 726 3.70 14.89 -0.58
N ASN A 727 4.79 15.66 -0.60
CA ASN A 727 6.17 15.17 -0.61
C ASN A 727 6.45 14.19 -1.77
N ILE A 728 6.13 14.63 -3.00
CA ILE A 728 6.28 13.83 -4.23
C ILE A 728 7.66 14.11 -4.84
N SER A 729 8.44 13.08 -5.15
CA SER A 729 9.75 13.23 -5.79
C SER A 729 9.64 13.65 -7.26
N ASP A 730 10.73 14.21 -7.83
CA ASP A 730 10.78 14.58 -9.26
C ASP A 730 10.52 13.39 -10.19
N LEU A 731 11.00 12.21 -9.82
CA LEU A 731 10.74 10.99 -10.59
C LEU A 731 9.26 10.59 -10.50
N GLN A 732 8.65 10.67 -9.33
CA GLN A 732 7.21 10.43 -9.18
C GLN A 732 6.37 11.48 -9.94
N MET A 733 6.78 12.76 -9.96
CA MET A 733 6.11 13.79 -10.76
C MET A 733 6.05 13.45 -12.26
N SER A 734 7.01 12.69 -12.79
CA SER A 734 6.98 12.26 -14.18
C SER A 734 5.76 11.37 -14.50
N TYR A 735 5.19 10.68 -13.52
CA TYR A 735 4.00 9.85 -13.69
C TYR A 735 2.67 10.62 -13.66
N ILE A 736 2.69 11.92 -13.36
CA ILE A 736 1.52 12.81 -13.40
C ILE A 736 1.70 13.99 -14.38
N THR A 737 2.74 13.96 -15.22
CA THR A 737 3.05 15.03 -16.17
C THR A 737 3.05 14.49 -17.58
N ASN A 738 2.18 15.00 -18.44
CA ASN A 738 2.05 14.62 -19.85
C ASN A 738 1.85 13.11 -20.04
N VAL A 739 1.04 12.48 -19.20
CA VAL A 739 0.73 11.05 -19.26
C VAL A 739 -0.62 10.80 -19.93
N GLU A 740 -0.80 9.58 -20.46
CA GLU A 740 -2.07 9.12 -21.02
C GLU A 740 -3.17 9.08 -19.95
N ALA A 741 -4.43 9.23 -20.38
CA ALA A 741 -5.58 9.06 -19.49
C ALA A 741 -5.55 7.68 -18.80
N GLY A 742 -5.89 7.66 -17.51
CA GLY A 742 -5.84 6.45 -16.69
C GLY A 742 -4.45 6.10 -16.14
N HIS A 743 -3.43 6.94 -16.36
CA HIS A 743 -2.13 6.84 -15.72
C HIS A 743 -1.97 7.92 -14.66
N GLY A 744 -1.21 7.63 -13.60
CA GLY A 744 -0.98 8.60 -12.54
C GLY A 744 -0.25 8.05 -11.35
N LEU A 745 -0.42 8.72 -10.21
CA LEU A 745 0.02 8.27 -8.89
C LEU A 745 -1.20 8.00 -8.02
N ILE A 746 -1.14 6.94 -7.24
CA ILE A 746 -2.14 6.63 -6.21
C ILE A 746 -1.47 6.57 -4.84
N LYS A 747 -2.03 7.31 -3.88
CA LYS A 747 -1.65 7.27 -2.47
C LYS A 747 -2.69 6.46 -1.72
N VAL A 748 -2.24 5.47 -0.94
CA VAL A 748 -3.07 4.68 -0.04
C VAL A 748 -2.34 4.54 1.29
N GLY A 749 -2.80 5.24 2.31
CA GLY A 749 -2.06 5.38 3.56
C GLY A 749 -0.71 6.05 3.35
N SER A 750 0.36 5.36 3.72
CA SER A 750 1.74 5.82 3.50
C SER A 750 2.30 5.43 2.13
N ALA A 751 1.67 4.51 1.41
CA ALA A 751 2.14 4.06 0.10
C ALA A 751 1.75 5.06 -1.00
N LEU A 752 2.72 5.46 -1.83
CA LEU A 752 2.52 6.32 -3.00
C LEU A 752 3.18 5.64 -4.20
N VAL A 753 2.37 5.12 -5.11
CA VAL A 753 2.85 4.29 -6.23
C VAL A 753 2.32 4.77 -7.57
N PRO A 754 3.11 4.63 -8.67
CA PRO A 754 2.62 4.91 -10.01
C PRO A 754 1.68 3.79 -10.48
N PHE A 755 0.56 4.17 -11.08
CA PHE A 755 -0.44 3.23 -11.55
C PHE A 755 -0.87 3.49 -13.00
N ALA A 756 -1.40 2.44 -13.61
CA ALA A 756 -2.07 2.48 -14.90
C ALA A 756 -3.38 1.67 -14.82
N ASN A 757 -4.49 2.30 -15.17
CA ASN A 757 -5.79 1.64 -15.27
C ASN A 757 -6.27 1.69 -16.72
N LYS A 758 -5.94 0.65 -17.50
CA LYS A 758 -6.42 0.47 -18.88
C LYS A 758 -7.64 -0.46 -18.86
N PHE A 759 -8.80 0.11 -19.08
CA PHE A 759 -10.05 -0.65 -19.11
C PHE A 759 -10.42 -1.04 -20.57
N PRO A 760 -10.95 -2.25 -20.83
CA PRO A 760 -11.30 -2.68 -22.18
C PRO A 760 -12.46 -1.86 -22.77
N LYS A 761 -12.25 -1.21 -23.93
CA LYS A 761 -13.22 -0.31 -24.54
C LYS A 761 -14.48 -0.98 -25.09
N ASN A 762 -14.44 -2.27 -25.35
CA ASN A 762 -15.55 -3.05 -25.92
C ASN A 762 -16.54 -3.57 -24.87
N THR A 763 -16.45 -3.14 -23.63
CA THR A 763 -17.30 -3.56 -22.52
C THR A 763 -18.47 -2.60 -22.30
N LYS A 764 -19.58 -3.10 -21.76
CA LYS A 764 -20.73 -2.27 -21.34
C LYS A 764 -20.32 -1.30 -20.23
N LEU A 765 -19.54 -1.78 -19.27
CA LEU A 765 -19.03 -0.99 -18.16
C LEU A 765 -18.17 0.18 -18.64
N TYR A 766 -17.26 -0.02 -19.62
CA TYR A 766 -16.51 1.08 -20.20
C TYR A 766 -17.41 2.17 -20.78
N LYS A 767 -18.46 1.77 -21.51
CA LYS A 767 -19.41 2.70 -22.14
C LYS A 767 -20.21 3.52 -21.13
N LEU A 768 -20.48 2.97 -19.95
CA LEU A 768 -21.13 3.69 -18.84
C LEU A 768 -20.19 4.65 -18.13
N MET A 769 -18.90 4.31 -18.05
CA MET A 769 -17.91 5.11 -17.35
C MET A 769 -17.33 6.22 -18.20
N THR A 770 -17.19 6.04 -19.52
CA THR A 770 -16.57 7.03 -20.41
C THR A 770 -17.42 8.27 -20.56
N THR A 771 -16.76 9.45 -20.58
CA THR A 771 -17.38 10.75 -20.91
C THR A 771 -16.98 11.24 -22.31
N LYS A 772 -16.22 10.41 -23.07
CA LYS A 772 -15.78 10.78 -24.41
C LYS A 772 -16.94 10.76 -25.41
N PRO A 773 -17.15 11.87 -26.17
CA PRO A 773 -18.18 11.88 -27.22
C PRO A 773 -17.98 10.75 -28.23
N GLY A 774 -19.05 9.99 -28.50
CA GLY A 774 -19.04 8.86 -29.43
C GLY A 774 -18.54 7.53 -28.87
N GLU A 775 -18.00 7.46 -27.64
CA GLU A 775 -17.63 6.23 -26.93
C GLU A 775 -18.64 5.90 -25.78
N SER A 776 -19.49 6.85 -25.37
CA SER A 776 -20.50 6.65 -24.31
C SER A 776 -21.71 5.83 -24.80
N ALA A 777 -22.41 5.15 -23.88
CA ALA A 777 -23.59 4.32 -24.13
C ALA A 777 -24.79 5.13 -24.63
#